data_0190418bcc772484a03f02b6e43968b0
#
_entry.id   0190418bcc772484a03f02b6e43968b0
#
_cell.length_a   1.000
_cell.length_b   1.000
_cell.length_c   1.000
_cell.angle_alpha   90.00
_cell.angle_beta   90.00
_cell.angle_gamma   90.00
#
_symmetry.space_group_name_H-M   'P 1'
#
loop_
_entity.id
_entity.type
_entity.pdbx_description
1 polymer ?
#
loop_
_entity_poly.entity_id
_entity_poly.type
_entity_poly.pdbx_seq_one_letter_code
_entity_poly.pdbx_strand_id
1 'polypeptide(L)'
;MVALRPPGLPLPGRANLARALAAPVSVARALPGPGRLARALRHELTHPDRRPRRIWHEDGAAHIELIGVARTGGPSAHAAVSDALRRLAGVDWAEVDEGLGRVLVGFDGDQVEVSDLVDTVGDVERALHAEEGQGPGPARLAERHPAEADPLLAETIALAVDTAAFGVALTGRFVRLPSAPRAAGAIVAVVDGQPRLRAALADRIGPATTDLALGFASAWVGALTQQPDVLAVAVVGRLARIAELRAGALAFGRRATELTADTGRRSGPDDGQPGPGGPDGGSGGPPGAGRGGPGGAAWRGRPVPLPDGPVEVASARLAAAGLALGGAGLVVGRSPRLAGELVLAALPRAARAGREMFAATAGRRLAARGIVPLDARCLRRLDRVDTVMVCASALLGERVRVLSATDAQTWDRAETMLGHLDPRRSFRPGEVVARAGGTRLVAAHDAGRRRAADPAGLPLLVRTGSVSAGALAGVTLDGHAEAVLRAARGCGRVVLTEHASVADIAGLADVTLPPAPRPRQAAGARPSRREAGLAAQVHRLQAAGAVVCVVADEEGDEALRAADVGVGLARAGRRPPWSADLLCGSELTDVWRVLRFMPPAAATSRRAATLSVSGSALAALTTFVNGPGARPSARRLALVSGPVSAAAATAVVTGLVAALRADRGAVPAPVLHTDWHALTAEAALRRLGAATGADTRPAGQRPTAQPTAQPAPRVAAAAPPRGRAPPPAQRGPGARRVAPRAGP
;
A
#
# COMPACT_ATOMS: atom_id res chain seq x y z
N MET A 1 11.47 -40.98 -30.50
CA MET A 1 10.43 -40.54 -29.53
C MET A 1 11.03 -40.59 -28.14
N VAL A 2 11.55 -39.49 -27.67
CA VAL A 2 12.10 -39.34 -26.31
C VAL A 2 11.05 -38.58 -25.50
N ALA A 3 10.45 -39.25 -24.52
CA ALA A 3 9.47 -38.68 -23.63
C ALA A 3 10.17 -37.77 -22.60
N LEU A 4 10.08 -36.44 -22.79
CA LEU A 4 10.46 -35.48 -21.79
C LEU A 4 9.40 -35.47 -20.68
N ARG A 5 9.73 -36.08 -19.52
CA ARG A 5 8.99 -35.90 -18.26
C ARG A 5 9.18 -34.45 -17.76
N PRO A 6 8.12 -33.69 -17.51
CA PRO A 6 8.27 -32.39 -16.84
C PRO A 6 8.68 -32.59 -15.37
N PRO A 7 9.51 -31.70 -14.80
CA PRO A 7 9.89 -31.77 -13.39
C PRO A 7 8.66 -31.59 -12.53
N GLY A 8 8.43 -32.52 -11.58
CA GLY A 8 7.31 -32.54 -10.67
C GLY A 8 7.29 -31.27 -9.79
N LEU A 9 6.31 -30.43 -9.98
CA LEU A 9 5.97 -29.33 -9.07
C LEU A 9 5.49 -29.93 -7.75
N PRO A 10 6.06 -29.58 -6.59
CA PRO A 10 5.53 -29.98 -5.30
C PRO A 10 4.17 -29.30 -5.13
N LEU A 11 3.10 -30.06 -5.20
CA LEU A 11 1.75 -29.61 -4.84
C LEU A 11 1.74 -29.28 -3.34
N PRO A 12 1.14 -28.16 -2.93
CA PRO A 12 0.97 -27.86 -1.52
C PRO A 12 0.19 -28.99 -0.85
N GLY A 13 0.69 -29.48 0.29
CA GLY A 13 0.11 -30.61 0.97
C GLY A 13 -1.39 -30.44 1.23
N ARG A 14 -2.15 -31.52 1.16
CA ARG A 14 -3.63 -31.57 1.31
C ARG A 14 -4.16 -30.76 2.49
N ALA A 15 -3.40 -30.66 3.59
CA ALA A 15 -3.76 -29.86 4.77
C ALA A 15 -3.80 -28.34 4.50
N ASN A 16 -2.94 -27.82 3.63
CA ASN A 16 -2.91 -26.38 3.28
C ASN A 16 -4.02 -26.03 2.26
N LEU A 17 -4.37 -26.96 1.39
CA LEU A 17 -5.50 -26.78 0.48
C LEU A 17 -6.83 -26.85 1.24
N ALA A 18 -6.96 -27.77 2.20
CA ALA A 18 -8.13 -27.89 3.07
C ALA A 18 -8.32 -26.63 3.95
N ARG A 19 -7.25 -26.04 4.51
CA ARG A 19 -7.33 -24.78 5.26
C ARG A 19 -7.67 -23.59 4.36
N ALA A 20 -7.16 -23.54 3.13
CA ALA A 20 -7.51 -22.50 2.16
C ALA A 20 -8.97 -22.62 1.70
N LEU A 21 -9.51 -23.83 1.62
CA LEU A 21 -10.91 -24.10 1.26
C LEU A 21 -11.86 -24.00 2.46
N ALA A 22 -11.40 -24.20 3.71
CA ALA A 22 -12.19 -24.03 4.91
C ALA A 22 -12.39 -22.55 5.34
N ALA A 23 -11.55 -21.64 4.84
CA ALA A 23 -11.70 -20.20 5.06
C ALA A 23 -13.09 -19.64 4.66
N PRO A 24 -13.77 -20.09 3.58
CA PRO A 24 -15.09 -19.59 3.22
C PRO A 24 -16.19 -19.93 4.21
N VAL A 25 -16.10 -21.03 4.95
CA VAL A 25 -17.13 -21.44 5.93
C VAL A 25 -17.13 -20.53 7.18
N SER A 26 -15.96 -20.06 7.60
CA SER A 26 -15.85 -19.07 8.70
C SER A 26 -16.29 -17.67 8.26
N VAL A 27 -16.11 -17.31 6.99
CA VAL A 27 -16.62 -16.06 6.40
C VAL A 27 -18.16 -16.06 6.36
N ALA A 28 -18.80 -17.17 5.98
CA ALA A 28 -20.24 -17.27 5.94
C ALA A 28 -20.93 -17.08 7.31
N ARG A 29 -20.26 -17.45 8.41
CA ARG A 29 -20.78 -17.25 9.79
C ARG A 29 -20.70 -15.80 10.29
N ALA A 30 -19.91 -14.94 9.65
CA ALA A 30 -19.74 -13.54 10.04
C ALA A 30 -20.50 -12.56 9.13
N LEU A 31 -21.33 -13.07 8.21
CA LEU A 31 -22.17 -12.22 7.35
C LEU A 31 -23.33 -11.64 8.16
N PRO A 32 -23.64 -10.34 7.97
CA PRO A 32 -24.87 -9.77 8.56
C PRO A 32 -26.08 -10.52 8.02
N GLY A 33 -27.02 -10.85 8.92
CA GLY A 33 -28.22 -11.59 8.53
C GLY A 33 -29.00 -10.94 7.39
N PRO A 34 -29.71 -11.73 6.56
CA PRO A 34 -30.38 -11.25 5.34
C PRO A 34 -31.35 -10.07 5.57
N GLY A 35 -31.94 -9.95 6.78
CA GLY A 35 -32.77 -8.81 7.13
C GLY A 35 -32.02 -7.49 7.32
N ARG A 36 -30.75 -7.53 7.75
CA ARG A 36 -29.90 -6.32 7.84
C ARG A 36 -29.42 -5.90 6.45
N LEU A 37 -29.06 -6.85 5.60
CA LEU A 37 -28.72 -6.64 4.20
C LEU A 37 -29.86 -6.00 3.41
N ALA A 38 -31.08 -6.54 3.53
CA ALA A 38 -32.26 -6.01 2.83
C ALA A 38 -32.62 -4.60 3.32
N ARG A 39 -32.40 -4.29 4.59
CA ARG A 39 -32.66 -2.96 5.16
C ARG A 39 -31.62 -1.93 4.68
N ALA A 40 -30.35 -2.29 4.66
CA ALA A 40 -29.28 -1.44 4.14
C ALA A 40 -29.48 -1.15 2.65
N LEU A 41 -29.78 -2.17 1.84
CA LEU A 41 -30.11 -2.02 0.40
C LEU A 41 -31.30 -1.09 0.16
N ARG A 42 -32.37 -1.28 0.93
CA ARG A 42 -33.56 -0.43 0.80
C ARG A 42 -33.26 1.01 1.15
N HIS A 43 -32.47 1.26 2.21
CA HIS A 43 -32.06 2.61 2.63
C HIS A 43 -31.21 3.30 1.57
N GLU A 44 -30.24 2.59 0.99
CA GLU A 44 -29.35 3.12 -0.06
C GLU A 44 -30.09 3.46 -1.36
N LEU A 45 -31.08 2.63 -1.73
CA LEU A 45 -31.87 2.84 -2.94
C LEU A 45 -32.93 3.93 -2.79
N THR A 46 -33.42 4.19 -1.57
CA THR A 46 -34.49 5.16 -1.34
C THR A 46 -34.02 6.57 -1.00
N HIS A 47 -32.76 6.74 -0.57
CA HIS A 47 -32.22 8.03 -0.13
C HIS A 47 -30.78 8.26 -0.65
N PRO A 48 -30.56 8.41 -1.96
CA PRO A 48 -29.24 8.59 -2.52
C PRO A 48 -28.54 9.87 -2.05
N ASP A 49 -29.32 10.91 -1.67
CA ASP A 49 -28.78 12.23 -1.28
C ASP A 49 -28.54 12.37 0.24
N ARG A 50 -28.99 11.43 1.05
CA ARG A 50 -28.79 11.43 2.51
C ARG A 50 -27.92 10.26 2.95
N ARG A 51 -26.67 10.25 2.48
CA ARG A 51 -25.72 9.27 3.03
C ARG A 51 -25.41 9.62 4.48
N PRO A 52 -25.53 8.64 5.41
CA PRO A 52 -25.07 8.86 6.77
C PRO A 52 -23.56 9.19 6.73
N ARG A 53 -23.16 10.18 7.52
CA ARG A 53 -21.75 10.54 7.69
C ARG A 53 -20.97 9.30 8.14
N ARG A 54 -19.80 9.08 7.56
CA ARG A 54 -18.94 7.95 7.90
C ARG A 54 -18.11 8.28 9.12
N ILE A 55 -18.23 7.45 10.11
CA ILE A 55 -17.58 7.61 11.40
C ILE A 55 -16.88 6.31 11.71
N TRP A 56 -15.62 6.40 12.06
CA TRP A 56 -14.91 5.34 12.76
C TRP A 56 -14.58 5.85 14.14
N HIS A 57 -14.80 5.07 15.19
CA HIS A 57 -14.41 5.40 16.54
C HIS A 57 -13.95 4.15 17.29
N GLU A 58 -13.03 4.35 18.21
CA GLU A 58 -12.54 3.40 19.19
C GLU A 58 -12.32 4.18 20.49
N ASP A 59 -12.12 3.51 21.62
CA ASP A 59 -11.98 4.17 22.92
C ASP A 59 -10.95 5.30 22.87
N GLY A 60 -11.40 6.53 23.05
CA GLY A 60 -10.57 7.74 23.08
C GLY A 60 -10.17 8.31 21.69
N ALA A 61 -10.63 7.78 20.58
CA ALA A 61 -10.34 8.32 19.25
C ALA A 61 -11.53 8.20 18.29
N ALA A 62 -11.72 9.21 17.42
CA ALA A 62 -12.71 9.18 16.35
C ALA A 62 -12.15 9.78 15.06
N HIS A 63 -12.54 9.18 13.92
CA HIS A 63 -12.27 9.70 12.59
C HIS A 63 -13.61 10.02 11.92
N ILE A 64 -13.93 11.29 11.78
CA ILE A 64 -15.23 11.77 11.30
C ILE A 64 -15.06 12.34 9.90
N GLU A 65 -15.88 11.87 8.96
CA GLU A 65 -15.85 12.32 7.56
C GLU A 65 -16.24 13.79 7.45
N LEU A 66 -15.47 14.55 6.65
CA LEU A 66 -15.77 15.94 6.29
C LEU A 66 -16.52 15.97 4.95
N ILE A 67 -17.52 16.84 4.85
CA ILE A 67 -18.38 17.00 3.67
C ILE A 67 -18.30 18.45 3.17
N GLY A 68 -18.45 18.64 1.85
CA GLY A 68 -18.54 19.96 1.24
C GLY A 68 -17.32 20.84 1.49
N VAL A 69 -17.56 22.10 1.90
CA VAL A 69 -16.54 23.12 2.12
C VAL A 69 -15.55 22.74 3.19
N ALA A 70 -15.98 22.11 4.28
CA ALA A 70 -15.08 21.63 5.33
C ALA A 70 -14.02 20.64 4.77
N ARG A 71 -14.33 19.95 3.70
CA ARG A 71 -13.40 19.03 3.04
C ARG A 71 -12.51 19.72 2.01
N THR A 72 -13.00 20.74 1.31
CA THR A 72 -12.33 21.36 0.14
C THR A 72 -11.90 22.81 0.37
N GLY A 73 -12.37 23.44 1.43
CA GLY A 73 -12.22 24.88 1.72
C GLY A 73 -10.84 25.33 2.20
N GLY A 74 -9.85 24.42 2.21
CA GLY A 74 -8.47 24.74 2.55
C GLY A 74 -8.21 24.99 4.04
N PRO A 75 -7.02 25.58 4.38
CA PRO A 75 -6.55 25.66 5.79
C PRO A 75 -7.47 26.41 6.74
N SER A 76 -8.20 27.41 6.27
CA SER A 76 -9.13 28.18 7.11
C SER A 76 -10.35 27.38 7.54
N ALA A 77 -10.95 26.63 6.61
CA ALA A 77 -12.09 25.74 6.90
C ALA A 77 -11.65 24.59 7.82
N HIS A 78 -10.46 24.03 7.59
CA HIS A 78 -9.89 22.98 8.43
C HIS A 78 -9.60 23.46 9.85
N ALA A 79 -9.06 24.68 10.00
CA ALA A 79 -8.86 25.31 11.29
C ALA A 79 -10.19 25.52 12.01
N ALA A 80 -11.22 26.01 11.32
CA ALA A 80 -12.54 26.24 11.92
C ALA A 80 -13.14 24.95 12.50
N VAL A 81 -13.03 23.82 11.80
CA VAL A 81 -13.49 22.51 12.29
C VAL A 81 -12.66 22.05 13.49
N SER A 82 -11.33 22.11 13.39
CA SER A 82 -10.44 21.67 14.47
C SER A 82 -10.65 22.51 15.74
N ASP A 83 -10.77 23.83 15.61
CA ASP A 83 -10.95 24.74 16.74
C ASP A 83 -12.35 24.61 17.38
N ALA A 84 -13.38 24.31 16.59
CA ALA A 84 -14.71 24.06 17.13
C ALA A 84 -14.72 22.79 18.00
N LEU A 85 -14.10 21.72 17.53
CA LEU A 85 -14.00 20.48 18.29
C LEU A 85 -13.16 20.62 19.56
N ARG A 86 -12.02 21.33 19.49
CA ARG A 86 -11.16 21.59 20.67
C ARG A 86 -11.83 22.42 21.75
N ARG A 87 -12.91 23.13 21.44
CA ARG A 87 -13.71 23.89 22.45
C ARG A 87 -14.66 23.02 23.26
N LEU A 88 -14.92 21.80 22.81
CA LEU A 88 -15.73 20.84 23.57
C LEU A 88 -14.93 20.33 24.78
N ALA A 89 -15.57 20.31 25.95
CA ALA A 89 -14.98 19.68 27.12
C ALA A 89 -14.80 18.17 26.87
N GLY A 90 -13.66 17.63 27.21
CA GLY A 90 -13.33 16.25 26.96
C GLY A 90 -12.68 15.95 25.60
N VAL A 91 -12.45 16.97 24.76
CA VAL A 91 -11.64 16.82 23.55
C VAL A 91 -10.20 17.22 23.84
N ASP A 92 -9.29 16.24 23.73
CA ASP A 92 -7.85 16.46 23.96
C ASP A 92 -7.18 17.16 22.77
N TRP A 93 -7.53 16.71 21.56
CA TRP A 93 -7.00 17.27 20.31
C TRP A 93 -7.94 16.97 19.13
N ALA A 94 -7.89 17.83 18.14
CA ALA A 94 -8.59 17.62 16.87
C ALA A 94 -7.72 18.15 15.71
N GLU A 95 -7.60 17.38 14.63
CA GLU A 95 -6.80 17.72 13.45
C GLU A 95 -7.49 17.22 12.17
N VAL A 96 -7.58 18.09 11.15
CA VAL A 96 -8.10 17.71 9.85
C VAL A 96 -6.98 17.10 9.00
N ASP A 97 -7.22 15.89 8.49
CA ASP A 97 -6.37 15.25 7.51
C ASP A 97 -6.99 15.33 6.11
N GLU A 98 -6.33 16.09 5.23
CA GLU A 98 -6.79 16.26 3.84
C GLU A 98 -6.69 14.95 3.04
N GLY A 99 -5.72 14.08 3.34
CA GLY A 99 -5.48 12.81 2.65
C GLY A 99 -6.62 11.82 2.87
N LEU A 100 -7.11 11.76 4.11
CA LEU A 100 -8.26 10.95 4.50
C LEU A 100 -9.60 11.67 4.23
N GLY A 101 -9.60 13.00 4.14
CA GLY A 101 -10.82 13.80 4.08
C GLY A 101 -11.65 13.68 5.36
N ARG A 102 -10.97 13.58 6.51
CA ARG A 102 -11.58 13.37 7.83
C ARG A 102 -10.95 14.29 8.87
N VAL A 103 -11.72 14.63 9.90
CA VAL A 103 -11.15 15.14 11.14
C VAL A 103 -10.85 13.96 12.06
N LEU A 104 -9.63 13.96 12.59
CA LEU A 104 -9.12 13.03 13.59
C LEU A 104 -9.27 13.69 14.94
N VAL A 105 -9.90 13.02 15.90
CA VAL A 105 -10.22 13.56 17.21
C VAL A 105 -9.77 12.60 18.29
N GLY A 106 -8.98 13.09 19.25
CA GLY A 106 -8.73 12.40 20.51
C GLY A 106 -9.64 12.97 21.59
N PHE A 107 -10.34 12.14 22.33
CA PHE A 107 -11.34 12.59 23.30
C PHE A 107 -11.49 11.62 24.47
N ASP A 108 -12.01 12.12 25.58
CA ASP A 108 -12.38 11.36 26.75
C ASP A 108 -13.86 10.93 26.61
N GLY A 109 -14.09 9.64 26.37
CA GLY A 109 -15.41 9.07 26.18
C GLY A 109 -16.34 9.15 27.40
N ASP A 110 -15.80 9.45 28.59
CA ASP A 110 -16.60 9.67 29.80
C ASP A 110 -17.13 11.12 29.87
N GLN A 111 -16.59 12.06 29.09
CA GLN A 111 -16.95 13.48 29.10
C GLN A 111 -17.70 13.94 27.86
N VAL A 112 -17.46 13.33 26.69
CA VAL A 112 -18.09 13.71 25.42
C VAL A 112 -18.48 12.48 24.62
N GLU A 113 -19.69 12.48 24.09
CA GLU A 113 -20.15 11.40 23.21
C GLU A 113 -19.72 11.63 21.74
N VAL A 114 -19.57 10.55 20.99
CA VAL A 114 -19.26 10.61 19.55
C VAL A 114 -20.35 11.39 18.78
N SER A 115 -21.61 11.34 19.23
CA SER A 115 -22.73 12.11 18.69
C SER A 115 -22.45 13.61 18.73
N ASP A 116 -21.92 14.14 19.85
CA ASP A 116 -21.63 15.56 20.03
C ASP A 116 -20.51 16.04 19.11
N LEU A 117 -19.50 15.20 18.91
CA LEU A 117 -18.43 15.46 17.95
C LEU A 117 -18.98 15.57 16.52
N VAL A 118 -19.87 14.65 16.14
CA VAL A 118 -20.47 14.62 14.80
C VAL A 118 -21.39 15.82 14.56
N ASP A 119 -22.17 16.19 15.56
CA ASP A 119 -23.08 17.33 15.50
C ASP A 119 -22.28 18.65 15.39
N THR A 120 -21.21 18.78 16.16
CA THR A 120 -20.29 19.94 16.08
C THR A 120 -19.68 20.09 14.70
N VAL A 121 -19.19 18.98 14.09
CA VAL A 121 -18.67 19.01 12.72
C VAL A 121 -19.76 19.42 11.73
N GLY A 122 -20.97 18.89 11.89
CA GLY A 122 -22.12 19.24 11.05
C GLY A 122 -22.53 20.70 11.14
N ASP A 123 -22.44 21.29 12.34
CA ASP A 123 -22.77 22.70 12.58
C ASP A 123 -21.77 23.63 11.90
N VAL A 124 -20.48 23.35 12.04
CA VAL A 124 -19.42 24.11 11.36
C VAL A 124 -19.55 24.02 9.85
N GLU A 125 -19.83 22.84 9.32
CA GLU A 125 -20.03 22.67 7.88
C GLU A 125 -21.24 23.45 7.36
N ARG A 126 -22.34 23.48 8.10
CA ARG A 126 -23.50 24.29 7.74
C ARG A 126 -23.19 25.78 7.75
N ALA A 127 -22.42 26.25 8.73
CA ALA A 127 -21.97 27.64 8.79
C ALA A 127 -21.10 28.02 7.59
N LEU A 128 -20.11 27.18 7.26
CA LEU A 128 -19.22 27.38 6.12
C LEU A 128 -19.98 27.38 4.79
N HIS A 129 -20.98 26.51 4.62
CA HIS A 129 -21.82 26.48 3.41
C HIS A 129 -22.71 27.72 3.28
N ALA A 130 -23.21 28.26 4.40
CA ALA A 130 -24.03 29.46 4.41
C ALA A 130 -23.21 30.69 3.96
N GLU A 131 -21.93 30.75 4.31
CA GLU A 131 -21.03 31.84 3.92
C GLU A 131 -20.65 31.81 2.42
N GLU A 132 -20.49 30.62 1.80
CA GLU A 132 -20.03 30.51 0.43
C GLU A 132 -21.15 30.45 -0.63
N GLY A 133 -22.42 30.28 -0.24
CA GLY A 133 -23.56 30.29 -1.14
C GLY A 133 -23.57 29.19 -2.22
N GLN A 134 -22.69 28.21 -2.12
CA GLN A 134 -22.58 27.09 -3.04
C GLN A 134 -23.21 25.83 -2.47
N GLY A 135 -24.13 25.23 -3.20
CA GLY A 135 -24.65 23.91 -2.87
C GLY A 135 -23.55 22.85 -2.82
N PRO A 136 -23.81 21.69 -2.20
CA PRO A 136 -22.81 20.63 -2.03
C PRO A 136 -22.26 20.20 -3.39
N GLY A 137 -21.01 20.57 -3.66
CA GLY A 137 -20.29 20.13 -4.84
C GLY A 137 -20.19 18.60 -4.87
N PRO A 138 -20.12 17.96 -6.04
CA PRO A 138 -20.09 16.53 -6.15
C PRO A 138 -18.92 15.95 -5.34
N ALA A 139 -19.24 15.08 -4.40
CA ALA A 139 -18.29 14.38 -3.57
C ALA A 139 -17.35 13.53 -4.44
N ARG A 140 -16.21 14.10 -4.81
CA ARG A 140 -15.20 13.46 -5.64
C ARG A 140 -13.93 13.22 -4.85
N LEU A 141 -13.94 12.37 -3.85
CA LEU A 141 -12.66 11.79 -3.44
C LEU A 141 -12.86 10.37 -2.95
N ALA A 142 -11.97 9.49 -3.38
CA ALA A 142 -11.97 8.10 -3.01
C ALA A 142 -11.89 7.97 -1.50
N GLU A 143 -12.81 7.25 -0.99
CA GLU A 143 -12.92 6.83 0.38
C GLU A 143 -11.75 5.92 0.69
N ARG A 144 -10.83 6.38 1.51
CA ARG A 144 -9.56 5.69 1.79
C ARG A 144 -9.46 5.23 3.24
N HIS A 145 -10.57 4.99 3.91
CA HIS A 145 -10.49 4.50 5.28
C HIS A 145 -10.65 2.97 5.32
N PRO A 146 -9.63 2.23 5.81
CA PRO A 146 -9.63 0.75 5.75
C PRO A 146 -10.70 0.09 6.62
N ALA A 147 -11.25 0.79 7.61
CA ALA A 147 -12.32 0.28 8.48
C ALA A 147 -13.74 0.59 7.95
N GLU A 148 -13.88 1.16 6.75
CA GLU A 148 -15.21 1.39 6.16
C GLU A 148 -15.92 0.08 5.86
N ALA A 149 -17.21 0.02 6.28
CA ALA A 149 -18.04 -1.16 6.08
C ALA A 149 -18.59 -1.25 4.65
N ASP A 150 -18.74 -0.11 3.95
CA ASP A 150 -19.41 -0.03 2.64
C ASP A 150 -18.77 -0.90 1.56
N PRO A 151 -17.42 -0.89 1.35
CA PRO A 151 -16.80 -1.75 0.36
C PRO A 151 -16.98 -3.24 0.68
N LEU A 152 -16.94 -3.60 1.97
CA LEU A 152 -17.15 -4.97 2.42
C LEU A 152 -18.59 -5.40 2.21
N LEU A 153 -19.56 -4.52 2.49
CA LEU A 153 -20.99 -4.77 2.28
C LEU A 153 -21.29 -4.95 0.79
N ALA A 154 -20.79 -4.06 -0.07
CA ALA A 154 -20.97 -4.15 -1.52
C ALA A 154 -20.41 -5.46 -2.09
N GLU A 155 -19.21 -5.88 -1.70
CA GLU A 155 -18.63 -7.15 -2.14
C GLU A 155 -19.39 -8.36 -1.58
N THR A 156 -19.96 -8.25 -0.38
CA THR A 156 -20.78 -9.30 0.22
C THR A 156 -22.10 -9.48 -0.52
N ILE A 157 -22.75 -8.37 -0.89
CA ILE A 157 -23.97 -8.40 -1.71
C ILE A 157 -23.66 -9.01 -3.09
N ALA A 158 -22.58 -8.58 -3.72
CA ALA A 158 -22.17 -9.12 -5.00
C ALA A 158 -21.84 -10.62 -4.93
N LEU A 159 -21.22 -11.10 -3.84
CA LEU A 159 -20.98 -12.51 -3.59
C LEU A 159 -22.30 -13.30 -3.46
N ALA A 160 -23.28 -12.76 -2.75
CA ALA A 160 -24.59 -13.40 -2.59
C ALA A 160 -25.30 -13.55 -3.94
N VAL A 161 -25.25 -12.50 -4.77
CA VAL A 161 -25.80 -12.52 -6.14
C VAL A 161 -25.09 -13.54 -7.02
N ASP A 162 -23.74 -13.52 -7.05
CA ASP A 162 -22.95 -14.45 -7.86
C ASP A 162 -23.15 -15.90 -7.41
N THR A 163 -23.29 -16.14 -6.10
CA THR A 163 -23.56 -17.48 -5.54
C THR A 163 -24.96 -17.98 -5.89
N ALA A 164 -25.97 -17.12 -5.79
CA ALA A 164 -27.33 -17.45 -6.21
C ALA A 164 -27.39 -17.75 -7.71
N ALA A 165 -26.76 -16.91 -8.53
CA ALA A 165 -26.64 -17.09 -9.97
C ALA A 165 -25.92 -18.42 -10.33
N PHE A 166 -24.85 -18.75 -9.59
CA PHE A 166 -24.15 -20.02 -9.72
C PHE A 166 -25.07 -21.22 -9.43
N GLY A 167 -25.84 -21.16 -8.33
CA GLY A 167 -26.82 -22.18 -7.98
C GLY A 167 -27.89 -22.37 -9.06
N VAL A 168 -28.45 -21.28 -9.59
CA VAL A 168 -29.43 -21.30 -10.70
C VAL A 168 -28.82 -21.89 -11.98
N ALA A 169 -27.61 -21.47 -12.34
CA ALA A 169 -26.89 -21.99 -13.51
C ALA A 169 -26.64 -23.50 -13.41
N LEU A 170 -26.20 -23.96 -12.24
CA LEU A 170 -25.91 -25.37 -11.97
C LEU A 170 -27.19 -26.22 -12.01
N THR A 171 -28.25 -25.77 -11.34
CA THR A 171 -29.54 -26.42 -11.33
C THR A 171 -30.17 -26.50 -12.72
N GLY A 172 -30.17 -25.37 -13.45
CA GLY A 172 -30.67 -25.29 -14.83
C GLY A 172 -29.96 -26.26 -15.77
N ARG A 173 -28.63 -26.39 -15.60
CA ARG A 173 -27.83 -27.35 -16.36
C ARG A 173 -28.13 -28.81 -16.00
N PHE A 174 -28.31 -29.08 -14.70
CA PHE A 174 -28.63 -30.43 -14.20
C PHE A 174 -30.00 -30.89 -14.64
N VAL A 175 -31.02 -30.03 -14.54
CA VAL A 175 -32.43 -30.29 -14.93
C VAL A 175 -32.62 -30.15 -16.46
N ARG A 176 -31.58 -29.71 -17.20
CA ARG A 176 -31.61 -29.49 -18.67
C ARG A 176 -32.64 -28.45 -19.12
N LEU A 177 -32.81 -27.37 -18.34
CA LEU A 177 -33.69 -26.27 -18.74
C LEU A 177 -33.16 -25.60 -20.04
N PRO A 178 -34.05 -24.97 -20.85
CA PRO A 178 -33.59 -24.20 -22.00
C PRO A 178 -32.74 -23.02 -21.56
N SER A 179 -31.57 -22.84 -22.18
CA SER A 179 -30.68 -21.71 -21.88
C SER A 179 -31.04 -20.49 -22.71
N ALA A 180 -30.95 -19.28 -22.11
CA ALA A 180 -31.12 -18.04 -22.82
C ALA A 180 -30.08 -17.85 -23.95
N PRO A 181 -30.42 -17.05 -24.97
CA PRO A 181 -29.49 -16.72 -26.06
C PRO A 181 -28.23 -16.04 -25.51
N ARG A 182 -27.05 -16.50 -25.90
CA ARG A 182 -25.76 -15.93 -25.46
C ARG A 182 -25.51 -14.50 -25.96
N ALA A 183 -26.28 -14.05 -26.95
CA ALA A 183 -26.26 -12.67 -27.42
C ALA A 183 -26.52 -11.67 -26.29
N ALA A 184 -27.38 -11.98 -25.33
CA ALA A 184 -27.62 -11.13 -24.16
C ALA A 184 -26.34 -10.95 -23.32
N GLY A 185 -25.58 -12.04 -23.13
CA GLY A 185 -24.28 -11.98 -22.45
C GLY A 185 -23.23 -11.17 -23.20
N ALA A 186 -23.24 -11.24 -24.54
CA ALA A 186 -22.34 -10.45 -25.36
C ALA A 186 -22.60 -8.95 -25.23
N ILE A 187 -23.87 -8.52 -25.13
CA ILE A 187 -24.23 -7.10 -24.96
C ILE A 187 -23.71 -6.58 -23.61
N VAL A 188 -23.98 -7.28 -22.51
CA VAL A 188 -23.48 -6.88 -21.17
C VAL A 188 -21.96 -6.83 -21.15
N ALA A 189 -21.31 -7.83 -21.77
CA ALA A 189 -19.86 -7.89 -21.86
C ALA A 189 -19.24 -6.77 -22.71
N VAL A 190 -19.89 -6.33 -23.78
CA VAL A 190 -19.45 -5.19 -24.58
C VAL A 190 -19.58 -3.90 -23.77
N VAL A 191 -20.68 -3.69 -23.04
CA VAL A 191 -20.87 -2.50 -22.21
C VAL A 191 -19.81 -2.45 -21.09
N ASP A 192 -19.57 -3.56 -20.40
CA ASP A 192 -18.54 -3.64 -19.34
C ASP A 192 -17.11 -3.52 -19.89
N GLY A 193 -16.86 -4.07 -21.08
CA GLY A 193 -15.55 -4.07 -21.72
C GLY A 193 -15.17 -2.79 -22.42
N GLN A 194 -16.13 -1.90 -22.76
CA GLN A 194 -15.88 -0.66 -23.47
C GLN A 194 -15.80 0.54 -22.52
N PRO A 195 -14.60 1.15 -22.30
CA PRO A 195 -14.42 2.22 -21.32
C PRO A 195 -15.35 3.42 -21.56
N ARG A 196 -15.62 3.76 -22.83
CA ARG A 196 -16.50 4.88 -23.20
C ARG A 196 -17.95 4.64 -22.81
N LEU A 197 -18.46 3.42 -23.02
CA LEU A 197 -19.85 3.06 -22.66
C LEU A 197 -20.00 3.00 -21.16
N ARG A 198 -19.01 2.41 -20.47
CA ARG A 198 -18.97 2.36 -19.00
C ARG A 198 -18.90 3.76 -18.39
N ALA A 199 -18.04 4.65 -18.93
CA ALA A 199 -17.96 6.04 -18.47
C ALA A 199 -19.29 6.78 -18.68
N ALA A 200 -19.91 6.68 -19.86
CA ALA A 200 -21.20 7.30 -20.13
C ALA A 200 -22.32 6.78 -19.22
N LEU A 201 -22.27 5.51 -18.81
CA LEU A 201 -23.19 4.95 -17.84
C LEU A 201 -22.88 5.48 -16.43
N ALA A 202 -21.61 5.52 -16.04
CA ALA A 202 -21.16 6.05 -14.75
C ALA A 202 -21.48 7.55 -14.59
N ASP A 203 -21.42 8.33 -15.66
CA ASP A 203 -21.79 9.75 -15.66
C ASP A 203 -23.30 9.95 -15.39
N ARG A 204 -24.14 9.00 -15.79
CA ARG A 204 -25.62 9.09 -15.61
C ARG A 204 -26.11 8.57 -14.26
N ILE A 205 -25.59 7.43 -13.80
CA ILE A 205 -26.10 6.73 -12.61
C ILE A 205 -25.07 6.62 -11.47
N GLY A 206 -23.90 7.22 -11.64
CA GLY A 206 -22.80 7.14 -10.69
C GLY A 206 -21.92 5.89 -10.86
N PRO A 207 -20.64 5.97 -10.50
CA PRO A 207 -19.68 4.87 -10.70
C PRO A 207 -19.99 3.63 -9.88
N ALA A 208 -20.36 3.79 -8.60
CA ALA A 208 -20.69 2.67 -7.70
C ALA A 208 -21.95 1.92 -8.17
N THR A 209 -23.00 2.66 -8.56
CA THR A 209 -24.24 2.08 -9.09
C THR A 209 -24.01 1.38 -10.43
N THR A 210 -23.12 1.93 -11.28
CA THR A 210 -22.73 1.28 -12.54
C THR A 210 -22.04 -0.06 -12.30
N ASP A 211 -21.14 -0.12 -11.35
CA ASP A 211 -20.42 -1.35 -10.99
C ASP A 211 -21.37 -2.43 -10.46
N LEU A 212 -22.29 -2.04 -9.59
CA LEU A 212 -23.34 -2.94 -9.08
C LEU A 212 -24.28 -3.41 -10.19
N ALA A 213 -24.76 -2.51 -11.05
CA ALA A 213 -25.70 -2.83 -12.14
C ALA A 213 -25.06 -3.78 -13.16
N LEU A 214 -23.82 -3.52 -13.58
CA LEU A 214 -23.09 -4.37 -14.51
C LEU A 214 -22.73 -5.71 -13.89
N GLY A 215 -22.34 -5.74 -12.61
CA GLY A 215 -22.11 -6.96 -11.84
C GLY A 215 -23.37 -7.84 -11.75
N PHE A 216 -24.49 -7.23 -11.40
CA PHE A 216 -25.79 -7.89 -11.31
C PHE A 216 -26.25 -8.43 -12.68
N ALA A 217 -26.17 -7.61 -13.73
CA ALA A 217 -26.50 -8.02 -15.09
C ALA A 217 -25.61 -9.17 -15.57
N SER A 218 -24.31 -9.14 -15.28
CA SER A 218 -23.39 -10.22 -15.63
C SER A 218 -23.70 -11.52 -14.89
N ALA A 219 -24.02 -11.47 -13.61
CA ALA A 219 -24.39 -12.63 -12.82
C ALA A 219 -25.71 -13.24 -13.32
N TRP A 220 -26.72 -12.40 -13.56
CA TRP A 220 -28.03 -12.81 -14.07
C TRP A 220 -27.94 -13.47 -15.44
N VAL A 221 -27.19 -12.84 -16.35
CA VAL A 221 -26.94 -13.43 -17.69
C VAL A 221 -26.15 -14.73 -17.58
N GLY A 222 -25.15 -14.81 -16.71
CA GLY A 222 -24.42 -16.06 -16.42
C GLY A 222 -25.33 -17.19 -15.95
N ALA A 223 -26.30 -16.86 -15.08
CA ALA A 223 -27.33 -17.80 -14.62
C ALA A 223 -28.22 -18.30 -15.76
N LEU A 224 -28.80 -17.37 -16.53
CA LEU A 224 -29.72 -17.68 -17.65
C LEU A 224 -29.04 -18.40 -18.81
N THR A 225 -27.76 -18.12 -19.07
CA THR A 225 -26.95 -18.80 -20.10
C THR A 225 -26.31 -20.10 -19.61
N GLN A 226 -26.55 -20.47 -18.36
CA GLN A 226 -26.07 -21.71 -17.72
C GLN A 226 -24.53 -21.88 -17.80
N GLN A 227 -23.79 -20.84 -17.38
CA GLN A 227 -22.31 -20.84 -17.34
C GLN A 227 -21.80 -20.92 -15.89
N PRO A 228 -21.93 -22.06 -15.19
CA PRO A 228 -21.52 -22.18 -13.78
C PRO A 228 -19.99 -22.06 -13.61
N ASP A 229 -19.21 -22.43 -14.59
CA ASP A 229 -17.75 -22.30 -14.61
C ASP A 229 -17.30 -20.83 -14.51
N VAL A 230 -17.97 -19.93 -15.22
CA VAL A 230 -17.69 -18.49 -15.18
C VAL A 230 -18.07 -17.91 -13.82
N LEU A 231 -19.25 -18.28 -13.32
CA LEU A 231 -19.75 -17.83 -12.03
C LEU A 231 -18.90 -18.36 -10.87
N ALA A 232 -18.37 -19.58 -10.97
CA ALA A 232 -17.42 -20.12 -9.98
C ALA A 232 -16.15 -19.27 -9.86
N VAL A 233 -15.58 -18.82 -10.99
CA VAL A 233 -14.40 -17.92 -11.00
C VAL A 233 -14.76 -16.57 -10.36
N ALA A 234 -15.96 -16.04 -10.65
CA ALA A 234 -16.44 -14.79 -10.03
C ALA A 234 -16.58 -14.93 -8.51
N VAL A 235 -17.24 -15.98 -8.03
CA VAL A 235 -17.39 -16.29 -6.59
C VAL A 235 -16.04 -16.38 -5.89
N VAL A 236 -15.07 -17.09 -6.48
CA VAL A 236 -13.72 -17.21 -5.91
C VAL A 236 -13.02 -15.83 -5.86
N GLY A 237 -13.18 -15.00 -6.88
CA GLY A 237 -12.65 -13.64 -6.93
C GLY A 237 -13.26 -12.76 -5.82
N ARG A 238 -14.60 -12.80 -5.64
CA ARG A 238 -15.29 -12.08 -4.57
C ARG A 238 -14.85 -12.50 -3.18
N LEU A 239 -14.73 -13.81 -2.94
CA LEU A 239 -14.24 -14.34 -1.66
C LEU A 239 -12.80 -13.86 -1.36
N ALA A 240 -11.93 -13.82 -2.37
CA ALA A 240 -10.58 -13.30 -2.21
C ALA A 240 -10.60 -11.81 -1.87
N ARG A 241 -11.46 -11.02 -2.52
CA ARG A 241 -11.62 -9.58 -2.29
C ARG A 241 -12.16 -9.28 -0.89
N ILE A 242 -13.20 -10.01 -0.45
CA ILE A 242 -13.74 -9.89 0.91
C ILE A 242 -12.65 -10.22 1.95
N ALA A 243 -11.88 -11.28 1.72
CA ALA A 243 -10.79 -11.66 2.61
C ALA A 243 -9.68 -10.58 2.68
N GLU A 244 -9.40 -9.90 1.57
CA GLU A 244 -8.47 -8.76 1.51
C GLU A 244 -9.00 -7.57 2.34
N LEU A 245 -10.24 -7.13 2.08
CA LEU A 245 -10.86 -5.99 2.78
C LEU A 245 -10.93 -6.23 4.29
N ARG A 246 -11.35 -7.43 4.71
CA ARG A 246 -11.37 -7.80 6.14
C ARG A 246 -9.98 -7.80 6.76
N ALA A 247 -8.98 -8.32 6.05
CA ALA A 247 -7.61 -8.31 6.57
C ALA A 247 -7.08 -6.88 6.73
N GLY A 248 -7.41 -5.97 5.80
CA GLY A 248 -7.08 -4.56 5.88
C GLY A 248 -7.74 -3.87 7.08
N ALA A 249 -9.04 -4.07 7.28
CA ALA A 249 -9.77 -3.54 8.42
C ALA A 249 -9.20 -4.04 9.76
N LEU A 250 -8.90 -5.34 9.86
CA LEU A 250 -8.28 -5.91 11.06
C LEU A 250 -6.84 -5.41 11.29
N ALA A 251 -6.08 -5.16 10.24
CA ALA A 251 -4.73 -4.58 10.36
C ALA A 251 -4.81 -3.14 10.89
N PHE A 252 -5.74 -2.35 10.38
CA PHE A 252 -6.00 -1.01 10.87
C PHE A 252 -6.43 -1.02 12.34
N GLY A 253 -7.45 -1.80 12.72
CA GLY A 253 -7.94 -1.87 14.10
C GLY A 253 -6.85 -2.26 15.11
N ARG A 254 -5.93 -3.19 14.75
CA ARG A 254 -4.80 -3.54 15.63
C ARG A 254 -3.79 -2.43 15.84
N ARG A 255 -3.70 -1.48 14.93
CA ARG A 255 -2.75 -0.36 14.96
C ARG A 255 -3.42 0.98 15.24
N ALA A 256 -4.74 1.01 15.37
CA ALA A 256 -5.50 2.24 15.51
C ALA A 256 -4.96 3.08 16.68
N THR A 257 -4.80 2.49 17.86
CA THR A 257 -4.25 3.17 19.05
C THR A 257 -2.85 3.72 18.80
N GLU A 258 -1.97 2.95 18.14
CA GLU A 258 -0.62 3.41 17.77
C GLU A 258 -0.66 4.59 16.80
N LEU A 259 -1.52 4.51 15.78
CA LEU A 259 -1.63 5.50 14.72
C LEU A 259 -2.33 6.80 15.18
N THR A 260 -3.16 6.74 16.22
CA THR A 260 -3.93 7.88 16.72
C THR A 260 -3.36 8.49 18.00
N ALA A 261 -2.61 7.74 18.81
CA ALA A 261 -2.20 8.15 20.16
C ALA A 261 -1.22 9.33 20.23
N ASP A 262 -0.56 9.73 19.14
CA ASP A 262 0.61 10.62 19.24
C ASP A 262 0.50 11.98 18.51
N THR A 263 -0.61 12.25 17.84
CA THR A 263 -0.79 13.50 17.10
C THR A 263 -1.06 14.70 18.03
N GLY A 264 -1.61 14.47 19.23
CA GLY A 264 -2.00 15.53 20.17
C GLY A 264 -0.90 16.05 21.09
N ARG A 265 0.16 15.27 21.37
CA ARG A 265 1.16 15.65 22.39
C ARG A 265 2.19 16.69 21.96
N ARG A 266 2.28 17.05 20.69
CA ARG A 266 3.31 17.97 20.15
C ARG A 266 2.85 19.36 19.76
N SER A 267 1.59 19.67 19.89
CA SER A 267 1.09 21.06 19.82
C SER A 267 1.13 21.72 21.20
N GLY A 268 2.21 21.49 21.95
CA GLY A 268 2.50 22.29 23.15
C GLY A 268 2.79 23.75 22.77
N PRO A 269 2.43 24.73 23.60
CA PRO A 269 2.47 26.17 23.31
C PRO A 269 3.88 26.74 23.35
N ASP A 270 4.84 26.24 22.57
CA ASP A 270 6.22 26.74 22.64
C ASP A 270 6.75 27.37 21.33
N ASP A 271 5.91 27.60 20.34
CA ASP A 271 6.30 28.36 19.15
C ASP A 271 5.38 29.59 18.97
N GLY A 272 5.67 30.65 19.68
CA GLY A 272 5.18 31.98 19.33
C GLY A 272 4.24 32.64 20.31
N GLN A 273 4.71 32.93 21.50
CA GLN A 273 4.13 34.06 22.28
C GLN A 273 4.40 35.35 21.50
N PRO A 274 3.37 36.02 20.94
CA PRO A 274 3.55 37.39 20.48
C PRO A 274 3.75 38.26 21.75
N GLY A 275 4.90 38.91 21.83
CA GLY A 275 5.17 39.89 22.86
C GLY A 275 4.07 40.95 22.87
N PRO A 276 3.80 41.61 24.01
CA PRO A 276 2.77 42.63 24.14
C PRO A 276 3.16 43.86 23.31
N GLY A 277 2.62 43.97 22.10
CA GLY A 277 2.69 45.16 21.26
C GLY A 277 1.63 46.12 21.71
N GLY A 278 2.06 47.34 22.04
CA GLY A 278 1.23 48.44 22.48
C GLY A 278 0.22 48.92 21.44
N PRO A 279 -0.77 49.72 21.85
CA PRO A 279 -1.83 50.16 20.97
C PRO A 279 -1.39 51.40 20.19
N ASP A 280 -1.31 51.32 18.87
CA ASP A 280 -1.33 52.51 18.02
C ASP A 280 -2.31 52.35 16.88
N GLY A 281 -3.19 53.34 16.83
CA GLY A 281 -4.31 53.43 15.95
C GLY A 281 -3.96 53.77 14.50
N GLY A 282 -4.88 53.51 13.61
CA GLY A 282 -4.80 53.97 12.22
C GLY A 282 -5.92 53.47 11.34
N SER A 283 -7.02 54.23 11.34
CA SER A 283 -7.93 54.59 10.23
C SER A 283 -8.23 53.58 9.13
N GLY A 284 -9.53 53.32 9.01
CA GLY A 284 -10.20 52.55 7.99
C GLY A 284 -10.09 53.08 6.56
N GLY A 285 -10.09 52.14 5.64
CA GLY A 285 -10.42 52.33 4.24
C GLY A 285 -11.33 51.18 3.79
N PRO A 286 -12.30 51.39 2.90
CA PRO A 286 -13.27 50.38 2.53
C PRO A 286 -12.65 49.24 1.73
N PRO A 287 -13.15 48.00 1.86
CA PRO A 287 -12.61 46.89 1.12
C PRO A 287 -13.00 46.99 -0.34
N GLY A 288 -12.02 47.32 -1.18
CA GLY A 288 -12.14 47.21 -2.59
C GLY A 288 -12.37 45.75 -3.00
N ALA A 289 -13.37 45.52 -3.85
CA ALA A 289 -13.68 44.25 -4.44
C ALA A 289 -12.48 43.69 -5.24
N GLY A 290 -11.59 43.03 -4.55
CA GLY A 290 -10.50 42.23 -5.13
C GLY A 290 -11.08 40.93 -5.62
N ARG A 291 -11.11 40.79 -6.93
CA ARG A 291 -11.44 39.56 -7.65
C ARG A 291 -10.64 38.40 -7.00
N GLY A 292 -11.35 37.47 -6.36
CA GLY A 292 -10.81 36.26 -5.79
C GLY A 292 -10.09 35.45 -6.86
N GLY A 293 -8.77 35.42 -6.78
CA GLY A 293 -7.97 34.44 -7.48
C GLY A 293 -8.23 33.07 -6.86
N PRO A 294 -8.31 31.97 -7.63
CA PRO A 294 -8.54 30.62 -7.11
C PRO A 294 -7.28 30.17 -6.35
N GLY A 295 -7.22 30.44 -5.07
CA GLY A 295 -6.11 30.08 -4.16
C GLY A 295 -6.29 28.75 -3.44
N GLY A 296 -7.29 27.96 -3.78
CA GLY A 296 -7.38 26.58 -3.39
C GLY A 296 -6.37 25.79 -4.22
N ALA A 297 -5.41 25.07 -3.59
CA ALA A 297 -4.57 24.10 -4.27
C ALA A 297 -5.50 23.01 -4.81
N ALA A 298 -6.05 23.23 -6.01
CA ALA A 298 -6.75 22.20 -6.75
C ALA A 298 -5.82 21.00 -6.81
N TRP A 299 -6.26 19.91 -6.24
CA TRP A 299 -5.62 18.61 -6.36
C TRP A 299 -5.43 18.32 -7.83
N ARG A 300 -4.22 18.55 -8.34
CA ARG A 300 -3.91 18.23 -9.74
C ARG A 300 -3.73 16.72 -9.75
N GLY A 301 -4.71 16.03 -10.27
CA GLY A 301 -4.57 14.62 -10.61
C GLY A 301 -3.33 14.39 -11.48
N ARG A 302 -2.99 13.15 -11.70
CA ARG A 302 -1.89 12.75 -12.59
C ARG A 302 -1.92 13.60 -13.89
N PRO A 303 -0.77 14.16 -14.33
CA PRO A 303 -0.71 15.09 -15.48
C PRO A 303 -1.08 14.42 -16.81
N VAL A 304 -0.84 13.11 -16.94
CA VAL A 304 -1.21 12.29 -18.09
C VAL A 304 -1.94 11.03 -17.65
N PRO A 305 -2.80 10.42 -18.48
CA PRO A 305 -3.45 9.15 -18.12
C PRO A 305 -2.44 8.08 -17.74
N LEU A 306 -2.84 7.19 -16.80
CA LEU A 306 -2.00 6.07 -16.39
C LEU A 306 -1.72 5.14 -17.59
N PRO A 307 -0.45 4.84 -17.90
CA PRO A 307 -0.11 3.92 -18.99
C PRO A 307 -0.78 2.56 -18.86
N ASP A 308 -1.18 2.00 -20.00
CA ASP A 308 -1.81 0.69 -20.06
C ASP A 308 -0.84 -0.42 -19.62
N GLY A 309 -1.25 -1.20 -18.65
CA GLY A 309 -0.53 -2.38 -18.22
C GLY A 309 -0.81 -3.60 -19.12
N PRO A 310 -0.14 -4.74 -18.83
CA PRO A 310 -0.32 -5.96 -19.62
C PRO A 310 -1.77 -6.44 -19.75
N VAL A 311 -2.57 -6.24 -18.70
CA VAL A 311 -3.98 -6.65 -18.65
C VAL A 311 -4.84 -5.72 -19.51
N GLU A 312 -4.59 -4.41 -19.48
CA GLU A 312 -5.31 -3.41 -20.28
C GLU A 312 -5.03 -3.59 -21.77
N VAL A 313 -3.75 -3.74 -22.13
CA VAL A 313 -3.33 -4.00 -23.51
C VAL A 313 -3.98 -5.29 -24.04
N ALA A 314 -3.95 -6.38 -23.27
CA ALA A 314 -4.60 -7.62 -23.64
C ALA A 314 -6.12 -7.46 -23.76
N SER A 315 -6.74 -6.70 -22.83
CA SER A 315 -8.19 -6.44 -22.84
C SER A 315 -8.61 -5.66 -24.07
N ALA A 316 -7.87 -4.61 -24.45
CA ALA A 316 -8.16 -3.79 -25.63
C ALA A 316 -8.02 -4.62 -26.92
N ARG A 317 -6.94 -5.43 -27.04
CA ARG A 317 -6.73 -6.28 -28.20
C ARG A 317 -7.82 -7.36 -28.35
N LEU A 318 -8.19 -8.02 -27.25
CA LEU A 318 -9.23 -9.02 -27.25
C LEU A 318 -10.61 -8.41 -27.52
N ALA A 319 -10.92 -7.22 -27.00
CA ALA A 319 -12.16 -6.53 -27.30
C ALA A 319 -12.25 -6.19 -28.80
N ALA A 320 -11.19 -5.67 -29.41
CA ALA A 320 -11.15 -5.39 -30.85
C ALA A 320 -11.30 -6.68 -31.68
N ALA A 321 -10.57 -7.74 -31.32
CA ALA A 321 -10.68 -9.05 -31.98
C ALA A 321 -12.11 -9.63 -31.84
N GLY A 322 -12.71 -9.51 -30.65
CA GLY A 322 -14.08 -9.98 -30.40
C GLY A 322 -15.12 -9.27 -31.25
N LEU A 323 -15.00 -7.95 -31.40
CA LEU A 323 -15.89 -7.18 -32.30
C LEU A 323 -15.70 -7.54 -33.76
N ALA A 324 -14.45 -7.71 -34.23
CA ALA A 324 -14.15 -8.11 -35.60
C ALA A 324 -14.67 -9.53 -35.92
N LEU A 325 -14.41 -10.49 -35.03
CA LEU A 325 -14.88 -11.88 -35.17
C LEU A 325 -16.40 -11.97 -35.04
N GLY A 326 -16.99 -11.20 -34.12
CA GLY A 326 -18.44 -11.11 -33.98
C GLY A 326 -19.12 -10.54 -35.22
N GLY A 327 -18.55 -9.46 -35.78
CA GLY A 327 -18.99 -8.87 -37.06
C GLY A 327 -18.88 -9.87 -38.20
N ALA A 328 -17.76 -10.58 -38.33
CA ALA A 328 -17.60 -11.64 -39.33
C ALA A 328 -18.62 -12.78 -39.12
N GLY A 329 -18.87 -13.22 -37.91
CA GLY A 329 -19.89 -14.20 -37.58
C GLY A 329 -21.32 -13.76 -37.95
N LEU A 330 -21.61 -12.46 -37.88
CA LEU A 330 -22.89 -11.89 -38.27
C LEU A 330 -23.02 -11.78 -39.79
N VAL A 331 -22.00 -11.24 -40.48
CA VAL A 331 -22.04 -10.94 -41.91
C VAL A 331 -21.84 -12.20 -42.74
N VAL A 332 -20.78 -12.97 -42.48
CA VAL A 332 -20.42 -14.17 -43.24
C VAL A 332 -21.23 -15.37 -42.76
N GLY A 333 -21.31 -15.57 -41.45
CA GLY A 333 -22.04 -16.68 -40.85
C GLY A 333 -23.55 -16.50 -40.78
N ARG A 334 -24.06 -15.28 -41.07
CA ARG A 334 -25.49 -14.91 -40.96
C ARG A 334 -26.15 -15.41 -39.67
N SER A 335 -25.37 -15.47 -38.56
CA SER A 335 -25.78 -16.09 -37.33
C SER A 335 -25.52 -15.15 -36.12
N PRO A 336 -26.52 -14.48 -35.58
CA PRO A 336 -26.37 -13.68 -34.36
C PRO A 336 -25.84 -14.50 -33.17
N ARG A 337 -26.13 -15.80 -33.17
CA ARG A 337 -25.64 -16.73 -32.17
C ARG A 337 -24.12 -16.92 -32.27
N LEU A 338 -23.61 -17.17 -33.47
CA LEU A 338 -22.17 -17.31 -33.74
C LEU A 338 -21.45 -16.01 -33.34
N ALA A 339 -21.99 -14.87 -33.75
CA ALA A 339 -21.44 -13.55 -33.38
C ALA A 339 -21.32 -13.39 -31.86
N GLY A 340 -22.37 -13.70 -31.12
CA GLY A 340 -22.37 -13.62 -29.66
C GLY A 340 -21.36 -14.59 -28.99
N GLU A 341 -21.25 -15.82 -29.50
CA GLU A 341 -20.27 -16.82 -29.02
C GLU A 341 -18.83 -16.35 -29.23
N LEU A 342 -18.52 -15.73 -30.37
CA LEU A 342 -17.18 -15.18 -30.69
C LEU A 342 -16.85 -13.96 -29.83
N VAL A 343 -17.78 -13.05 -29.60
CA VAL A 343 -17.59 -11.93 -28.67
C VAL A 343 -17.30 -12.41 -27.26
N LEU A 344 -18.08 -13.39 -26.76
CA LEU A 344 -17.87 -13.95 -25.42
C LEU A 344 -16.56 -14.74 -25.29
N ALA A 345 -16.10 -15.39 -26.35
CA ALA A 345 -14.82 -16.07 -26.41
C ALA A 345 -13.63 -15.10 -26.28
N ALA A 346 -13.79 -13.87 -26.76
CA ALA A 346 -12.76 -12.85 -26.74
C ALA A 346 -12.70 -12.00 -25.43
N LEU A 347 -13.42 -12.40 -24.38
CA LEU A 347 -13.39 -11.68 -23.11
C LEU A 347 -12.07 -11.93 -22.35
N PRO A 348 -11.41 -10.91 -21.80
CA PRO A 348 -10.12 -11.02 -21.10
C PRO A 348 -10.25 -11.55 -19.67
N ARG A 349 -11.03 -12.64 -19.48
CA ARG A 349 -11.35 -13.18 -18.15
C ARG A 349 -10.13 -13.64 -17.38
N ALA A 350 -9.23 -14.37 -18.03
CA ALA A 350 -8.03 -14.89 -17.39
C ALA A 350 -7.08 -13.76 -16.97
N ALA A 351 -6.93 -12.74 -17.81
CA ALA A 351 -6.07 -11.59 -17.51
C ALA A 351 -6.54 -10.85 -16.25
N ARG A 352 -7.83 -10.54 -16.15
CA ARG A 352 -8.43 -9.88 -15.00
C ARG A 352 -8.40 -10.77 -13.75
N ALA A 353 -8.79 -12.05 -13.87
CA ALA A 353 -8.86 -12.98 -12.73
C ALA A 353 -7.49 -13.26 -12.11
N GLY A 354 -6.44 -13.40 -12.93
CA GLY A 354 -5.08 -13.63 -12.46
C GLY A 354 -4.52 -12.45 -11.68
N ARG A 355 -4.67 -11.23 -12.20
CA ARG A 355 -4.25 -10.00 -11.50
C ARG A 355 -5.03 -9.80 -10.21
N GLU A 356 -6.35 -9.97 -10.24
CA GLU A 356 -7.21 -9.78 -9.07
C GLU A 356 -6.85 -10.76 -7.95
N MET A 357 -6.67 -12.04 -8.27
CA MET A 357 -6.27 -13.04 -7.28
C MET A 357 -4.90 -12.77 -6.68
N PHE A 358 -3.92 -12.34 -7.51
CA PHE A 358 -2.61 -11.92 -7.01
C PHE A 358 -2.74 -10.75 -6.05
N ALA A 359 -3.42 -9.66 -6.45
CA ALA A 359 -3.58 -8.44 -5.67
C ALA A 359 -4.30 -8.70 -4.35
N ALA A 360 -5.43 -9.42 -4.38
CA ALA A 360 -6.19 -9.76 -3.17
C ALA A 360 -5.38 -10.65 -2.20
N THR A 361 -4.58 -11.57 -2.73
CA THR A 361 -3.71 -12.42 -1.90
C THR A 361 -2.56 -11.60 -1.31
N ALA A 362 -1.93 -10.73 -2.10
CA ALA A 362 -0.86 -9.84 -1.66
C ALA A 362 -1.37 -8.90 -0.55
N GLY A 363 -2.51 -8.23 -0.76
CA GLY A 363 -3.12 -7.34 0.24
C GLY A 363 -3.41 -8.05 1.56
N ARG A 364 -4.02 -9.23 1.50
CA ARG A 364 -4.26 -10.05 2.69
C ARG A 364 -2.96 -10.44 3.42
N ARG A 365 -1.88 -10.76 2.68
CA ARG A 365 -0.59 -11.14 3.28
C ARG A 365 0.13 -9.96 3.89
N LEU A 366 0.12 -8.81 3.22
CA LEU A 366 0.67 -7.56 3.75
C LEU A 366 -0.08 -7.10 5.01
N ALA A 367 -1.41 -7.13 4.98
CA ALA A 367 -2.26 -6.80 6.13
C ALA A 367 -2.03 -7.76 7.32
N ALA A 368 -1.81 -9.05 7.07
CA ALA A 368 -1.47 -10.01 8.13
C ALA A 368 -0.15 -9.70 8.84
N ARG A 369 0.74 -8.92 8.20
CA ARG A 369 2.01 -8.43 8.76
C ARG A 369 1.92 -7.03 9.37
N GLY A 370 0.72 -6.45 9.45
CA GLY A 370 0.50 -5.12 10.03
C GLY A 370 0.63 -3.96 9.04
N ILE A 371 0.85 -4.22 7.75
CA ILE A 371 0.82 -3.18 6.72
C ILE A 371 -0.64 -2.85 6.42
N VAL A 372 -1.03 -1.60 6.65
CA VAL A 372 -2.43 -1.15 6.50
C VAL A 372 -2.67 -0.63 5.09
N PRO A 373 -3.52 -1.27 4.28
CA PRO A 373 -3.91 -0.74 2.99
C PRO A 373 -4.97 0.36 3.17
N LEU A 374 -4.60 1.62 2.96
CA LEU A 374 -5.51 2.77 2.93
C LEU A 374 -6.27 2.83 1.60
N ASP A 375 -5.60 2.54 0.47
CA ASP A 375 -6.24 2.28 -0.83
C ASP A 375 -5.77 0.94 -1.41
N ALA A 376 -6.56 -0.10 -1.20
CA ALA A 376 -6.26 -1.44 -1.73
C ALA A 376 -6.25 -1.50 -3.28
N ARG A 377 -6.74 -0.47 -3.98
CA ARG A 377 -6.69 -0.39 -5.45
C ARG A 377 -5.25 -0.28 -5.96
N CYS A 378 -4.34 0.28 -5.17
CA CYS A 378 -2.92 0.39 -5.52
C CYS A 378 -2.30 -0.98 -5.83
N LEU A 379 -2.73 -2.06 -5.15
CA LEU A 379 -2.24 -3.42 -5.38
C LEU A 379 -2.51 -3.93 -6.81
N ARG A 380 -3.51 -3.37 -7.51
CA ARG A 380 -3.83 -3.65 -8.91
C ARG A 380 -3.00 -2.81 -9.88
N ARG A 381 -2.21 -1.86 -9.35
CA ARG A 381 -1.29 -1.01 -10.13
C ARG A 381 0.16 -1.45 -9.99
N LEU A 382 0.47 -2.36 -9.06
CA LEU A 382 1.84 -2.87 -8.83
C LEU A 382 2.46 -3.49 -10.09
N ASP A 383 1.64 -4.01 -10.99
CA ASP A 383 2.09 -4.65 -12.24
C ASP A 383 2.58 -3.65 -13.30
N ARG A 384 2.38 -2.35 -13.08
CA ARG A 384 2.73 -1.26 -14.00
C ARG A 384 3.87 -0.40 -13.51
N VAL A 385 4.22 -0.49 -12.21
CA VAL A 385 5.30 0.32 -11.63
C VAL A 385 6.61 0.04 -12.38
N ASP A 386 7.23 1.10 -12.87
CA ASP A 386 8.50 1.10 -13.59
C ASP A 386 9.54 2.02 -12.95
N THR A 387 9.11 2.91 -12.06
CA THR A 387 9.96 3.86 -11.36
C THR A 387 9.63 3.88 -9.87
N VAL A 388 10.65 3.74 -9.03
CA VAL A 388 10.53 3.82 -7.57
C VAL A 388 11.29 5.03 -7.08
N MET A 389 10.58 6.01 -6.52
CA MET A 389 11.16 7.18 -5.87
C MET A 389 11.21 6.92 -4.37
N VAL A 390 12.42 7.00 -3.79
CA VAL A 390 12.66 6.81 -2.37
C VAL A 390 13.07 8.13 -1.74
N CYS A 391 12.29 8.63 -0.80
CA CYS A 391 12.67 9.78 0.01
C CYS A 391 13.74 9.35 1.01
N ALA A 392 14.88 10.05 1.05
CA ALA A 392 15.99 9.69 1.93
C ALA A 392 15.58 9.63 3.41
N SER A 393 14.69 10.54 3.85
CA SER A 393 14.15 10.54 5.21
C SER A 393 13.55 9.18 5.63
N ALA A 394 12.94 8.46 4.68
CA ALA A 394 12.38 7.14 4.93
C ALA A 394 13.46 6.07 5.22
N LEU A 395 14.68 6.25 4.71
CA LEU A 395 15.80 5.32 4.90
C LEU A 395 16.59 5.56 6.19
N LEU A 396 16.29 6.64 6.91
CA LEU A 396 17.02 7.02 8.12
C LEU A 396 16.51 6.27 9.35
N GLY A 397 17.44 5.94 10.23
CA GLY A 397 17.13 5.44 11.57
C GLY A 397 16.79 6.58 12.54
N GLU A 398 16.82 6.28 13.83
CA GLU A 398 16.50 7.26 14.89
C GLU A 398 17.71 7.77 15.66
N ARG A 399 18.90 7.20 15.44
CA ARG A 399 20.11 7.54 16.16
C ARG A 399 20.97 8.54 15.37
N VAL A 400 21.56 9.50 16.10
CA VAL A 400 22.55 10.41 15.53
C VAL A 400 23.92 9.76 15.58
N ARG A 401 24.69 9.93 14.48
CA ARG A 401 26.08 9.51 14.36
C ARG A 401 26.94 10.62 13.79
N VAL A 402 28.25 10.48 13.88
CA VAL A 402 29.20 11.27 13.11
C VAL A 402 29.20 10.77 11.66
N LEU A 403 29.04 11.66 10.69
CA LEU A 403 29.15 11.35 9.24
C LEU A 403 30.56 11.59 8.73
N SER A 404 31.23 12.66 9.20
CA SER A 404 32.62 12.96 8.90
C SER A 404 33.26 13.77 10.04
N ALA A 405 34.57 13.68 10.18
CA ALA A 405 35.34 14.48 11.12
C ALA A 405 36.75 14.75 10.54
N THR A 406 37.43 15.79 11.02
CA THR A 406 38.76 16.16 10.61
C THR A 406 39.81 15.08 10.91
N ASP A 407 39.64 14.32 11.97
CA ASP A 407 40.54 13.24 12.38
C ASP A 407 39.80 12.17 13.21
N ALA A 408 40.45 11.01 13.38
CA ALA A 408 39.85 9.87 14.09
C ALA A 408 39.56 10.15 15.57
N GLN A 409 40.35 10.99 16.24
CA GLN A 409 40.16 11.33 17.63
C GLN A 409 38.92 12.26 17.81
N THR A 410 38.74 13.20 16.90
CA THR A 410 37.61 14.07 16.81
C THR A 410 36.32 13.27 16.55
N TRP A 411 36.42 12.27 15.65
CA TRP A 411 35.31 11.33 15.38
C TRP A 411 34.90 10.58 16.64
N ASP A 412 35.83 9.91 17.32
CA ASP A 412 35.53 9.07 18.50
C ASP A 412 34.92 9.89 19.65
N ARG A 413 35.45 11.10 19.89
CA ARG A 413 34.93 12.02 20.90
C ARG A 413 33.52 12.48 20.56
N ALA A 414 33.26 12.90 19.33
CA ALA A 414 31.96 13.36 18.90
C ALA A 414 30.94 12.22 18.94
N GLU A 415 31.27 11.03 18.44
CA GLU A 415 30.38 9.86 18.38
C GLU A 415 29.94 9.44 19.80
N THR A 416 30.87 9.44 20.75
CA THR A 416 30.57 9.07 22.15
C THR A 416 29.54 10.02 22.79
N MET A 417 29.55 11.30 22.37
CA MET A 417 28.69 12.35 22.92
C MET A 417 27.34 12.46 22.21
N LEU A 418 27.21 11.99 20.97
CA LEU A 418 26.00 12.13 20.14
C LEU A 418 24.97 11.01 20.35
N GLY A 419 25.35 9.90 20.97
CA GLY A 419 24.50 8.69 21.06
C GLY A 419 23.12 8.88 21.68
N HIS A 420 22.92 9.93 22.45
CA HIS A 420 21.63 10.25 23.12
C HIS A 420 20.98 11.53 22.57
N LEU A 421 21.52 12.11 21.50
CA LEU A 421 20.98 13.33 20.91
C LEU A 421 19.67 13.04 20.18
N ASP A 422 18.61 13.83 20.48
CA ASP A 422 17.41 13.82 19.67
C ASP A 422 17.72 14.39 18.26
N PRO A 423 17.59 13.60 17.19
CA PRO A 423 17.91 14.03 15.83
C PRO A 423 17.08 15.22 15.35
N ARG A 424 15.94 15.47 16.00
CA ARG A 424 14.97 16.51 15.62
C ARG A 424 15.21 17.82 16.34
N ARG A 425 15.97 17.81 17.42
CA ARG A 425 16.31 19.03 18.15
C ARG A 425 17.06 20.00 17.24
N SER A 426 16.58 21.22 17.21
CA SER A 426 17.15 22.31 16.41
C SER A 426 18.14 23.10 17.23
N PHE A 427 19.34 23.32 16.70
CA PHE A 427 20.40 24.06 17.35
C PHE A 427 20.68 25.38 16.62
N ARG A 428 20.91 26.43 17.40
CA ARG A 428 21.37 27.73 16.88
C ARG A 428 22.88 27.71 16.66
N PRO A 429 23.42 28.52 15.75
CA PRO A 429 24.85 28.71 15.62
C PRO A 429 25.49 29.07 16.97
N GLY A 430 26.58 28.37 17.32
CA GLY A 430 27.27 28.58 18.59
C GLY A 430 26.64 27.89 19.81
N GLU A 431 25.46 27.28 19.69
CA GLU A 431 24.81 26.55 20.78
C GLU A 431 25.56 25.27 21.13
N VAL A 432 25.67 25.00 22.43
CA VAL A 432 26.31 23.77 22.91
C VAL A 432 25.34 22.59 22.75
N VAL A 433 25.72 21.63 21.91
CA VAL A 433 24.96 20.42 21.60
C VAL A 433 25.12 19.36 22.73
N ALA A 434 26.37 19.14 23.16
CA ALA A 434 26.68 18.19 24.23
C ALA A 434 27.98 18.58 24.96
N ARG A 435 28.16 18.06 26.19
CA ARG A 435 29.36 18.24 27.02
C ARG A 435 29.75 16.93 27.69
N ALA A 436 31.01 16.54 27.62
CA ALA A 436 31.56 15.40 28.35
C ALA A 436 33.07 15.54 28.56
N GLY A 437 33.60 15.24 29.74
CA GLY A 437 35.03 15.11 30.00
C GLY A 437 35.91 16.30 29.55
N GLY A 438 35.45 17.55 29.71
CA GLY A 438 36.18 18.73 29.25
C GLY A 438 36.05 19.06 27.76
N THR A 439 35.38 18.20 27.01
CA THR A 439 35.04 18.41 25.57
C THR A 439 33.62 18.99 25.43
N ARG A 440 33.44 19.90 24.49
CA ARG A 440 32.13 20.47 24.12
C ARG A 440 31.89 20.30 22.64
N LEU A 441 30.71 19.82 22.28
CA LEU A 441 30.20 19.87 20.92
C LEU A 441 29.40 21.16 20.77
N VAL A 442 29.72 21.96 19.77
CA VAL A 442 29.09 23.26 19.51
C VAL A 442 28.61 23.29 18.08
N ALA A 443 27.38 23.71 17.82
CA ALA A 443 26.89 23.88 16.45
C ALA A 443 27.71 24.96 15.73
N ALA A 444 28.17 24.71 14.50
CA ALA A 444 29.01 25.63 13.76
C ALA A 444 28.29 26.95 13.46
N HIS A 445 29.04 28.07 13.40
CA HIS A 445 28.50 29.43 13.30
C HIS A 445 27.94 29.77 11.92
N ASP A 446 28.44 29.15 10.87
CA ASP A 446 28.12 29.43 9.48
C ASP A 446 26.88 28.68 8.94
N ALA A 447 26.28 27.81 9.72
CA ALA A 447 25.28 26.87 9.25
C ALA A 447 23.80 27.31 9.45
N GLY A 448 23.53 28.42 10.14
CA GLY A 448 22.17 28.78 10.54
C GLY A 448 21.61 27.78 11.56
N ARG A 449 20.29 27.82 11.80
CA ARG A 449 19.61 26.86 12.69
C ARG A 449 19.49 25.50 12.00
N ARG A 450 20.06 24.44 12.60
CA ARG A 450 20.18 23.10 12.01
C ARG A 450 19.77 21.98 12.97
N ARG A 451 19.38 20.84 12.37
CA ARG A 451 19.09 19.57 13.06
C ARG A 451 20.03 18.49 12.52
N ALA A 452 20.28 17.45 13.30
CA ALA A 452 21.02 16.29 12.79
C ALA A 452 20.24 15.54 11.67
N ALA A 453 18.91 15.60 11.71
CA ALA A 453 18.04 15.04 10.67
C ALA A 453 17.92 15.90 9.41
N ASP A 454 18.63 17.02 9.32
CA ASP A 454 18.61 17.85 8.10
C ASP A 454 19.38 17.20 6.96
N PRO A 455 18.97 17.36 5.69
CA PRO A 455 19.65 16.77 4.54
C PRO A 455 21.15 17.03 4.46
N ALA A 456 21.59 18.21 4.89
CA ALA A 456 23.01 18.56 4.95
C ALA A 456 23.70 18.19 6.27
N GLY A 457 22.99 17.56 7.20
CA GLY A 457 23.47 17.24 8.54
C GLY A 457 23.63 18.46 9.45
N LEU A 458 24.15 18.21 10.64
CA LEU A 458 24.48 19.24 11.68
C LEU A 458 25.99 19.40 11.75
N PRO A 459 26.56 20.50 11.22
CA PRO A 459 27.98 20.78 11.35
C PRO A 459 28.32 21.17 12.78
N LEU A 460 29.35 20.55 13.33
CA LEU A 460 29.79 20.66 14.71
C LEU A 460 31.25 21.11 14.81
N LEU A 461 31.53 21.83 15.87
CA LEU A 461 32.90 22.08 16.34
C LEU A 461 33.12 21.31 17.63
N VAL A 462 34.07 20.41 17.64
CA VAL A 462 34.55 19.66 18.80
C VAL A 462 35.62 20.51 19.47
N ARG A 463 35.34 21.04 20.65
CA ARG A 463 36.25 21.92 21.41
C ARG A 463 36.78 21.19 22.65
N THR A 464 38.08 21.04 22.76
CA THR A 464 38.76 20.47 23.91
C THR A 464 39.88 21.43 24.32
N GLY A 465 39.70 22.17 25.42
CA GLY A 465 40.62 23.26 25.79
C GLY A 465 40.61 24.35 24.72
N SER A 466 41.81 24.65 24.19
CA SER A 466 42.02 25.62 23.11
C SER A 466 41.90 25.00 21.69
N VAL A 467 41.84 23.68 21.57
CA VAL A 467 41.76 22.99 20.28
C VAL A 467 40.32 22.93 19.81
N SER A 468 40.12 23.24 18.53
CA SER A 468 38.79 23.16 17.87
C SER A 468 38.93 22.38 16.56
N ALA A 469 38.15 21.34 16.36
CA ALA A 469 38.14 20.49 15.18
C ALA A 469 36.71 20.33 14.65
N GLY A 470 36.57 20.18 13.33
CA GLY A 470 35.29 20.09 12.67
C GLY A 470 34.74 18.65 12.65
N ALA A 471 33.44 18.51 12.82
CA ALA A 471 32.71 17.25 12.59
C ALA A 471 31.36 17.55 11.96
N LEU A 472 30.80 16.56 11.24
CA LEU A 472 29.46 16.59 10.71
C LEU A 472 28.66 15.46 11.36
N ALA A 473 27.55 15.80 12.00
CA ALA A 473 26.63 14.82 12.55
C ALA A 473 25.40 14.67 11.66
N GLY A 474 24.87 13.45 11.62
CA GLY A 474 23.65 13.14 10.90
C GLY A 474 22.96 11.93 11.50
N VAL A 475 21.83 11.57 10.96
CA VAL A 475 21.06 10.40 11.43
C VAL A 475 21.70 9.12 10.89
N THR A 476 21.68 8.05 11.67
CA THR A 476 22.13 6.73 11.19
C THR A 476 21.25 6.25 10.04
N LEU A 477 21.87 5.53 9.10
CA LEU A 477 21.12 4.78 8.09
C LEU A 477 20.46 3.57 8.74
N ASP A 478 19.22 3.26 8.33
CA ASP A 478 18.57 2.01 8.74
C ASP A 478 19.31 0.80 8.13
N GLY A 479 19.47 -0.27 8.88
CA GLY A 479 20.19 -1.45 8.44
C GLY A 479 19.61 -2.14 7.20
N HIS A 480 18.35 -1.89 6.86
CA HIS A 480 17.69 -2.44 5.67
C HIS A 480 17.63 -1.47 4.49
N ALA A 481 18.20 -0.26 4.60
CA ALA A 481 18.16 0.75 3.56
C ALA A 481 18.69 0.23 2.20
N GLU A 482 19.85 -0.44 2.20
CA GLU A 482 20.37 -1.09 0.99
C GLU A 482 19.43 -2.16 0.43
N ALA A 483 18.81 -2.96 1.28
CA ALA A 483 17.89 -4.01 0.87
C ALA A 483 16.66 -3.43 0.18
N VAL A 484 16.16 -2.29 0.67
CA VAL A 484 15.05 -1.53 0.06
C VAL A 484 15.46 -1.01 -1.32
N LEU A 485 16.63 -0.36 -1.45
CA LEU A 485 17.10 0.16 -2.75
C LEU A 485 17.34 -0.97 -3.76
N ARG A 486 17.92 -2.10 -3.33
CA ARG A 486 18.07 -3.29 -4.21
C ARG A 486 16.74 -3.88 -4.63
N ALA A 487 15.75 -3.92 -3.73
CA ALA A 487 14.39 -4.36 -4.07
C ALA A 487 13.73 -3.38 -5.05
N ALA A 488 13.91 -2.07 -4.86
CA ALA A 488 13.42 -1.03 -5.76
C ALA A 488 14.01 -1.18 -7.17
N ARG A 489 15.32 -1.47 -7.31
CA ARG A 489 15.97 -1.77 -8.60
C ARG A 489 15.36 -2.98 -9.30
N GLY A 490 14.90 -3.96 -8.55
CA GLY A 490 14.15 -5.09 -9.10
C GLY A 490 12.81 -4.72 -9.71
N CYS A 491 12.26 -3.56 -9.34
CA CYS A 491 10.98 -3.04 -9.86
C CYS A 491 11.16 -2.17 -11.12
N GLY A 492 12.30 -1.48 -11.24
CA GLY A 492 12.58 -0.57 -12.35
C GLY A 492 13.63 0.49 -11.98
N ARG A 493 13.45 1.69 -12.52
CA ARG A 493 14.32 2.84 -12.26
C ARG A 493 14.21 3.32 -10.82
N VAL A 494 15.33 3.58 -10.15
CA VAL A 494 15.36 4.08 -8.78
C VAL A 494 15.77 5.54 -8.75
N VAL A 495 14.94 6.37 -8.12
CA VAL A 495 15.17 7.78 -7.87
C VAL A 495 15.30 7.99 -6.36
N LEU A 496 16.41 8.55 -5.89
CA LEU A 496 16.68 8.78 -4.46
C LEU A 496 16.81 10.28 -4.21
N THR A 497 16.23 10.80 -3.13
CA THR A 497 16.50 12.18 -2.72
C THR A 497 17.84 12.27 -1.98
N GLU A 498 18.59 13.35 -2.21
CA GLU A 498 19.88 13.57 -1.56
C GLU A 498 19.75 13.81 -0.05
N HIS A 499 20.63 13.18 0.69
CA HIS A 499 20.79 13.38 2.13
C HIS A 499 22.22 12.97 2.52
N ALA A 500 22.85 13.69 3.45
CA ALA A 500 24.23 13.39 3.86
C ALA A 500 24.38 11.94 4.38
N SER A 501 23.40 11.42 5.08
CA SER A 501 23.43 10.06 5.65
C SER A 501 23.24 8.94 4.62
N VAL A 502 22.77 9.22 3.41
CA VAL A 502 22.60 8.20 2.35
C VAL A 502 23.70 8.24 1.29
N ALA A 503 24.71 9.10 1.45
CA ALA A 503 25.77 9.29 0.46
C ALA A 503 26.46 7.97 0.07
N ASP A 504 26.71 7.09 1.05
CA ASP A 504 27.39 5.79 0.85
C ASP A 504 26.59 4.81 -0.02
N ILE A 505 25.26 4.92 0.00
CA ILE A 505 24.34 4.04 -0.74
C ILE A 505 23.73 4.73 -1.98
N ALA A 506 24.06 6.00 -2.23
CA ALA A 506 23.52 6.76 -3.36
C ALA A 506 23.83 6.10 -4.72
N GLY A 507 24.97 5.39 -4.84
CA GLY A 507 25.31 4.59 -6.02
C GLY A 507 24.37 3.43 -6.32
N LEU A 508 23.47 3.08 -5.41
CA LEU A 508 22.38 2.12 -5.65
C LEU A 508 21.18 2.75 -6.37
N ALA A 509 21.07 4.06 -6.45
CA ALA A 509 20.07 4.76 -7.22
C ALA A 509 20.56 5.06 -8.65
N ASP A 510 19.61 5.14 -9.60
CA ASP A 510 19.91 5.54 -10.98
C ASP A 510 19.96 7.07 -11.13
N VAL A 511 19.24 7.77 -10.26
CA VAL A 511 19.18 9.23 -10.20
C VAL A 511 19.09 9.69 -8.75
N THR A 512 19.89 10.68 -8.38
CA THR A 512 19.76 11.43 -7.14
C THR A 512 19.12 12.79 -7.41
N LEU A 513 18.19 13.19 -6.55
CA LEU A 513 17.49 14.47 -6.64
C LEU A 513 17.88 15.34 -5.46
N PRO A 514 18.15 16.65 -5.69
CA PRO A 514 18.43 17.56 -4.60
C PRO A 514 17.25 17.57 -3.59
N PRO A 515 17.55 17.82 -2.30
CA PRO A 515 16.51 17.89 -1.28
C PRO A 515 15.52 19.00 -1.60
N ALA A 516 14.23 18.75 -1.31
CA ALA A 516 13.22 19.78 -1.49
C ALA A 516 13.59 21.04 -0.70
N PRO A 517 13.54 22.23 -1.32
CA PRO A 517 13.82 23.48 -0.61
C PRO A 517 12.77 23.62 0.50
N ARG A 518 13.23 23.74 1.76
CA ARG A 518 12.35 24.02 2.89
C ARG A 518 11.63 25.34 2.67
N PRO A 519 10.32 25.42 2.95
CA PRO A 519 9.66 26.70 3.01
C PRO A 519 10.35 27.51 4.12
N ARG A 520 11.21 28.50 3.71
CA ARG A 520 11.61 29.53 4.67
C ARG A 520 10.31 30.20 5.13
N GLN A 521 10.13 30.31 6.42
CA GLN A 521 9.12 31.19 7.06
C GLN A 521 9.43 32.65 6.70
N ALA A 522 9.21 33.02 5.45
CA ALA A 522 9.27 34.38 4.97
C ALA A 522 7.79 34.79 4.78
N ALA A 523 7.27 35.50 5.77
CA ALA A 523 6.04 36.24 5.61
C ALA A 523 6.13 37.03 4.30
N GLY A 524 5.24 36.76 3.34
CA GLY A 524 5.11 37.51 2.10
C GLY A 524 5.61 36.91 0.78
N ALA A 525 6.18 35.69 0.75
CA ALA A 525 6.66 35.10 -0.50
C ALA A 525 5.54 34.45 -1.34
N ARG A 526 5.38 34.96 -2.57
CA ARG A 526 4.40 34.50 -3.58
C ARG A 526 4.51 33.03 -3.96
N PRO A 527 3.42 32.39 -4.45
CA PRO A 527 3.25 30.93 -4.63
C PRO A 527 4.07 30.28 -5.76
N SER A 528 4.98 30.97 -6.44
CA SER A 528 5.80 30.40 -7.52
C SER A 528 6.87 29.37 -7.07
N ARG A 529 7.06 29.15 -5.79
CA ARG A 529 8.01 28.16 -5.25
C ARG A 529 7.43 26.75 -5.03
N ARG A 530 6.15 26.53 -5.26
CA ARG A 530 5.52 25.20 -5.18
C ARG A 530 5.95 24.22 -6.29
N GLU A 531 6.57 24.70 -7.35
CA GLU A 531 7.03 23.87 -8.47
C GLU A 531 8.32 23.07 -8.17
N ALA A 532 8.99 23.35 -7.07
CA ALA A 532 10.25 22.70 -6.69
C ALA A 532 10.09 21.56 -5.68
N GLY A 533 8.87 21.27 -5.20
CA GLY A 533 8.61 20.21 -4.21
C GLY A 533 8.75 18.78 -4.77
N LEU A 534 8.79 17.78 -3.86
CA LEU A 534 8.87 16.37 -4.23
C LEU A 534 7.66 15.93 -5.08
N ALA A 535 6.48 16.47 -4.83
CA ALA A 535 5.29 16.22 -5.64
C ALA A 535 5.46 16.65 -7.10
N ALA A 536 6.12 17.80 -7.33
CA ALA A 536 6.42 18.27 -8.69
C ALA A 536 7.42 17.35 -9.42
N GLN A 537 8.35 16.72 -8.69
CA GLN A 537 9.23 15.70 -9.27
C GLN A 537 8.45 14.47 -9.70
N VAL A 538 7.54 13.97 -8.84
CA VAL A 538 6.64 12.87 -9.18
C VAL A 538 5.84 13.20 -10.45
N HIS A 539 5.22 14.39 -10.52
CA HIS A 539 4.46 14.82 -11.71
C HIS A 539 5.34 14.92 -12.97
N ARG A 540 6.59 15.34 -12.86
CA ARG A 540 7.53 15.33 -14.01
C ARG A 540 7.81 13.93 -14.52
N LEU A 541 8.04 12.97 -13.63
CA LEU A 541 8.24 11.57 -14.00
C LEU A 541 6.96 11.01 -14.66
N GLN A 542 5.80 11.30 -14.09
CA GLN A 542 4.51 10.89 -14.64
C GLN A 542 4.23 11.53 -16.00
N ALA A 543 4.58 12.81 -16.20
CA ALA A 543 4.44 13.49 -17.48
C ALA A 543 5.34 12.86 -18.57
N ALA A 544 6.48 12.29 -18.17
CA ALA A 544 7.33 11.50 -19.06
C ALA A 544 6.81 10.08 -19.31
N GLY A 545 5.63 9.72 -18.79
CA GLY A 545 4.99 8.41 -18.98
C GLY A 545 5.33 7.36 -17.92
N ALA A 546 6.13 7.68 -16.91
CA ALA A 546 6.49 6.74 -15.85
C ALA A 546 5.31 6.42 -14.93
N VAL A 547 5.28 5.20 -14.39
CA VAL A 547 4.37 4.79 -13.31
C VAL A 547 5.17 4.75 -12.01
N VAL A 548 4.92 5.75 -11.15
CA VAL A 548 5.79 6.07 -10.02
C VAL A 548 5.25 5.48 -8.72
N CYS A 549 6.07 4.62 -8.09
CA CYS A 549 5.91 4.27 -6.69
C CYS A 549 6.75 5.21 -5.83
N VAL A 550 6.17 5.81 -4.79
CA VAL A 550 6.88 6.65 -3.83
C VAL A 550 6.98 5.93 -2.49
N VAL A 551 8.18 5.90 -1.93
CA VAL A 551 8.45 5.44 -0.56
C VAL A 551 8.86 6.65 0.26
N ALA A 552 8.08 7.00 1.27
CA ALA A 552 8.33 8.18 2.10
C ALA A 552 7.75 8.02 3.51
N ASP A 553 8.20 8.87 4.41
CA ASP A 553 7.59 9.11 5.72
C ASP A 553 6.75 10.40 5.70
N GLU A 554 6.42 10.97 6.87
CA GLU A 554 5.65 12.20 7.02
C GLU A 554 6.21 13.38 6.18
N GLU A 555 7.53 13.49 6.07
CA GLU A 555 8.17 14.60 5.33
C GLU A 555 7.89 14.53 3.82
N GLY A 556 7.56 13.36 3.30
CA GLY A 556 7.24 13.12 1.88
C GLY A 556 5.75 12.96 1.58
N ASP A 557 4.82 13.36 2.48
CA ASP A 557 3.38 13.16 2.31
C ASP A 557 2.83 13.77 1.00
N GLU A 558 3.34 14.93 0.57
CA GLU A 558 2.96 15.53 -0.72
C GLU A 558 3.35 14.64 -1.91
N ALA A 559 4.51 13.98 -1.85
CA ALA A 559 4.94 13.07 -2.91
C ALA A 559 4.12 11.77 -2.90
N LEU A 560 3.77 11.26 -1.71
CA LEU A 560 2.87 10.11 -1.57
C LEU A 560 1.51 10.39 -2.19
N ARG A 561 0.96 11.58 -1.96
CA ARG A 561 -0.32 12.02 -2.53
C ARG A 561 -0.28 12.10 -4.07
N ALA A 562 0.86 12.47 -4.64
CA ALA A 562 1.04 12.58 -6.09
C ALA A 562 1.35 11.24 -6.76
N ALA A 563 1.74 10.22 -6.02
CA ALA A 563 2.19 8.92 -6.51
C ALA A 563 1.09 8.11 -7.19
N ASP A 564 1.47 7.18 -8.07
CA ASP A 564 0.59 6.14 -8.59
C ASP A 564 0.41 5.00 -7.58
N VAL A 565 1.45 4.76 -6.76
CA VAL A 565 1.47 3.87 -5.61
C VAL A 565 2.27 4.54 -4.50
N GLY A 566 1.62 4.87 -3.38
CA GLY A 566 2.25 5.46 -2.21
C GLY A 566 2.52 4.42 -1.12
N VAL A 567 3.78 4.29 -0.70
CA VAL A 567 4.21 3.43 0.42
C VAL A 567 4.73 4.32 1.54
N GLY A 568 3.94 4.50 2.58
CA GLY A 568 4.25 5.37 3.71
C GLY A 568 4.81 4.59 4.91
N LEU A 569 5.77 5.17 5.62
CA LEU A 569 6.27 4.66 6.90
C LEU A 569 5.66 5.45 8.05
N ALA A 570 4.91 4.78 8.92
CA ALA A 570 4.45 5.35 10.18
C ALA A 570 5.54 5.16 11.24
N ARG A 571 6.18 6.26 11.66
CA ARG A 571 7.21 6.25 12.69
C ARG A 571 6.62 6.60 14.04
N ALA A 572 7.11 5.95 15.10
CA ALA A 572 6.68 6.24 16.47
C ALA A 572 6.85 7.73 16.78
N GLY A 573 5.84 8.33 17.40
CA GLY A 573 5.84 9.74 17.77
C GLY A 573 5.88 10.71 16.59
N ARG A 574 5.50 10.29 15.40
CA ARG A 574 5.28 11.15 14.23
C ARG A 574 3.86 10.96 13.69
N ARG A 575 3.38 11.99 12.98
CA ARG A 575 2.13 11.90 12.25
C ARG A 575 2.24 10.81 11.17
N PRO A 576 1.31 9.84 11.12
CA PRO A 576 1.30 8.88 10.02
C PRO A 576 1.10 9.58 8.67
N PRO A 577 1.80 9.18 7.60
CA PRO A 577 1.60 9.74 6.27
C PRO A 577 0.30 9.18 5.65
N TRP A 578 -0.83 9.76 6.02
CA TRP A 578 -2.18 9.31 5.62
C TRP A 578 -2.45 9.41 4.12
N SER A 579 -1.62 10.15 3.36
CA SER A 579 -1.71 10.19 1.89
C SER A 579 -1.14 8.95 1.21
N ALA A 580 -0.51 8.04 1.94
CA ALA A 580 -0.03 6.78 1.41
C ALA A 580 -1.19 5.86 0.99
N ASP A 581 -0.94 4.97 0.03
CA ASP A 581 -1.87 3.88 -0.31
C ASP A 581 -1.66 2.67 0.62
N LEU A 582 -0.41 2.40 1.00
CA LEU A 582 0.00 1.34 1.93
C LEU A 582 0.78 1.96 3.08
N LEU A 583 0.29 1.81 4.30
CA LEU A 583 0.93 2.33 5.50
C LEU A 583 1.69 1.20 6.19
N CYS A 584 3.01 1.25 6.12
CA CYS A 584 3.94 0.34 6.78
C CYS A 584 4.14 0.72 8.25
N GLY A 585 4.75 -0.18 9.03
CA GLY A 585 5.28 0.13 10.36
C GLY A 585 6.51 1.03 10.28
N SER A 586 7.21 1.18 11.41
CA SER A 586 8.45 1.95 11.49
C SER A 586 9.64 1.23 10.82
N GLU A 587 9.53 -0.06 10.54
CA GLU A 587 10.59 -0.89 10.00
C GLU A 587 10.64 -0.88 8.47
N LEU A 588 11.82 -0.67 7.89
CA LEU A 588 12.04 -0.77 6.45
C LEU A 588 11.82 -2.18 5.87
N THR A 589 11.80 -3.20 6.71
CA THR A 589 11.46 -4.58 6.30
C THR A 589 10.07 -4.67 5.69
N ASP A 590 9.13 -3.84 6.12
CA ASP A 590 7.78 -3.81 5.56
C ASP A 590 7.77 -3.20 4.17
N VAL A 591 8.50 -2.09 3.96
CA VAL A 591 8.70 -1.47 2.64
C VAL A 591 9.35 -2.47 1.69
N TRP A 592 10.41 -3.15 2.13
CA TRP A 592 11.07 -4.19 1.35
C TRP A 592 10.10 -5.30 0.93
N ARG A 593 9.20 -5.72 1.83
CA ARG A 593 8.15 -6.70 1.51
C ARG A 593 7.21 -6.18 0.42
N VAL A 594 6.73 -4.93 0.53
CA VAL A 594 5.85 -4.34 -0.49
C VAL A 594 6.53 -4.32 -1.86
N LEU A 595 7.78 -3.83 -1.94
CA LEU A 595 8.52 -3.77 -3.19
C LEU A 595 8.72 -5.16 -3.81
N ARG A 596 8.94 -6.18 -3.01
CA ARG A 596 9.05 -7.57 -3.48
C ARG A 596 7.83 -8.12 -4.18
N PHE A 597 6.64 -7.58 -3.96
CA PHE A 597 5.43 -8.00 -4.68
C PHE A 597 5.34 -7.43 -6.10
N MET A 598 6.07 -6.35 -6.44
CA MET A 598 5.95 -5.68 -7.74
C MET A 598 6.43 -6.53 -8.93
N PRO A 599 7.65 -7.10 -8.94
CA PRO A 599 8.09 -7.94 -10.06
C PRO A 599 7.20 -9.17 -10.29
N PRO A 600 6.78 -9.94 -9.25
CA PRO A 600 5.81 -11.01 -9.41
C PRO A 600 4.43 -10.54 -9.88
N ALA A 601 3.96 -9.34 -9.52
CA ALA A 601 2.72 -8.76 -10.01
C ALA A 601 2.79 -8.58 -11.53
N ALA A 602 3.83 -7.92 -12.03
CA ALA A 602 4.06 -7.72 -13.46
C ALA A 602 4.18 -9.05 -14.24
N ALA A 603 4.92 -10.02 -13.67
CA ALA A 603 5.05 -11.34 -14.27
C ALA A 603 3.70 -12.10 -14.32
N THR A 604 2.91 -12.00 -13.25
CA THR A 604 1.58 -12.62 -13.17
C THR A 604 0.62 -12.01 -14.17
N SER A 605 0.58 -10.69 -14.28
CA SER A 605 -0.28 -9.98 -15.24
C SER A 605 0.08 -10.33 -16.69
N ARG A 606 1.38 -10.39 -17.03
CA ARG A 606 1.82 -10.86 -18.37
C ARG A 606 1.40 -12.28 -18.66
N ARG A 607 1.61 -13.23 -17.73
CA ARG A 607 1.18 -14.63 -17.88
C ARG A 607 -0.34 -14.76 -18.02
N ALA A 608 -1.08 -14.04 -17.18
CA ALA A 608 -2.54 -14.04 -17.23
C ALA A 608 -3.08 -13.45 -18.55
N ALA A 609 -2.42 -12.40 -19.07
CA ALA A 609 -2.71 -11.85 -20.39
C ALA A 609 -2.47 -12.88 -21.51
N THR A 610 -1.33 -13.59 -21.49
CA THR A 610 -1.03 -14.67 -22.44
C THR A 610 -2.06 -15.80 -22.35
N LEU A 611 -2.40 -16.25 -21.14
CA LEU A 611 -3.43 -17.28 -20.94
C LEU A 611 -4.79 -16.82 -21.49
N SER A 612 -5.12 -15.53 -21.33
CA SER A 612 -6.36 -14.98 -21.84
C SER A 612 -6.41 -15.03 -23.38
N VAL A 613 -5.34 -14.59 -24.04
CA VAL A 613 -5.24 -14.62 -25.51
C VAL A 613 -5.29 -16.05 -26.03
N SER A 614 -4.53 -16.98 -25.44
CA SER A 614 -4.51 -18.39 -25.85
C SER A 614 -5.86 -19.07 -25.64
N GLY A 615 -6.50 -18.83 -24.48
CA GLY A 615 -7.84 -19.37 -24.19
C GLY A 615 -8.90 -18.84 -25.13
N SER A 616 -8.86 -17.54 -25.45
CA SER A 616 -9.77 -16.91 -26.41
C SER A 616 -9.56 -17.42 -27.84
N ALA A 617 -8.31 -17.55 -28.28
CA ALA A 617 -8.00 -18.09 -29.61
C ALA A 617 -8.50 -19.54 -29.77
N LEU A 618 -8.27 -20.37 -28.75
CA LEU A 618 -8.74 -21.76 -28.77
C LEU A 618 -10.28 -21.85 -28.75
N ALA A 619 -10.95 -21.00 -27.98
CA ALA A 619 -12.40 -20.91 -27.94
C ALA A 619 -12.98 -20.43 -29.27
N ALA A 620 -12.38 -19.44 -29.91
CA ALA A 620 -12.79 -18.98 -31.24
C ALA A 620 -12.61 -20.10 -32.27
N LEU A 621 -11.47 -20.81 -32.30
CA LEU A 621 -11.21 -21.92 -33.19
C LEU A 621 -12.24 -23.03 -33.00
N THR A 622 -12.52 -23.46 -31.77
CA THR A 622 -13.53 -24.47 -31.49
C THR A 622 -14.93 -24.05 -31.91
N THR A 623 -15.25 -22.76 -31.80
CA THR A 623 -16.52 -22.20 -32.25
C THR A 623 -16.65 -22.28 -33.79
N PHE A 624 -15.59 -21.97 -34.55
CA PHE A 624 -15.58 -22.06 -36.00
C PHE A 624 -15.68 -23.52 -36.48
N VAL A 625 -14.88 -24.43 -35.94
CA VAL A 625 -14.85 -25.85 -36.31
C VAL A 625 -16.21 -26.52 -36.10
N ASN A 626 -16.97 -26.13 -35.06
CA ASN A 626 -18.27 -26.74 -34.82
C ASN A 626 -19.42 -26.18 -35.70
N GLY A 627 -19.17 -25.13 -36.49
CA GLY A 627 -20.10 -24.57 -37.47
C GLY A 627 -21.39 -23.95 -36.92
N PRO A 628 -22.09 -23.11 -37.70
CA PRO A 628 -23.30 -22.39 -37.24
C PRO A 628 -24.56 -23.24 -37.09
N GLY A 629 -24.63 -24.41 -37.74
CA GLY A 629 -25.83 -25.27 -37.80
C GLY A 629 -25.95 -26.37 -36.75
N ALA A 630 -24.95 -26.58 -35.90
CA ALA A 630 -24.96 -27.67 -34.94
C ALA A 630 -25.92 -27.37 -33.75
N ARG A 631 -26.72 -28.37 -33.37
CA ARG A 631 -27.66 -28.29 -32.24
C ARG A 631 -26.93 -27.99 -30.92
N PRO A 632 -27.53 -27.21 -30.01
CA PRO A 632 -26.95 -26.94 -28.69
C PRO A 632 -26.89 -28.24 -27.88
N SER A 633 -25.67 -28.71 -27.61
CA SER A 633 -25.42 -29.86 -26.72
C SER A 633 -24.53 -29.42 -25.58
N ALA A 634 -24.64 -30.05 -24.40
CA ALA A 634 -23.80 -29.81 -23.25
C ALA A 634 -22.30 -29.97 -23.57
N ARG A 635 -21.97 -30.95 -24.43
CA ARG A 635 -20.59 -31.19 -24.92
C ARG A 635 -20.07 -30.02 -25.76
N ARG A 636 -20.88 -29.46 -26.66
CA ARG A 636 -20.51 -28.29 -27.48
C ARG A 636 -20.31 -27.05 -26.60
N LEU A 637 -21.20 -26.86 -25.63
CA LEU A 637 -21.08 -25.77 -24.65
C LEU A 637 -19.74 -25.86 -23.89
N ALA A 638 -19.37 -27.04 -23.43
CA ALA A 638 -18.11 -27.27 -22.76
C ALA A 638 -16.87 -27.03 -23.68
N LEU A 639 -16.96 -27.34 -24.97
CA LEU A 639 -15.87 -27.11 -25.91
C LEU A 639 -15.65 -25.63 -26.26
N VAL A 640 -16.71 -24.83 -26.27
CA VAL A 640 -16.64 -23.39 -26.60
C VAL A 640 -16.24 -22.55 -25.40
N SER A 641 -16.81 -22.77 -24.20
CA SER A 641 -16.50 -22.01 -23.00
C SER A 641 -15.33 -22.58 -22.20
N GLY A 642 -15.06 -23.87 -22.33
CA GLY A 642 -14.04 -24.60 -21.57
C GLY A 642 -12.63 -23.99 -21.65
N PRO A 643 -12.11 -23.65 -22.82
CA PRO A 643 -10.77 -23.07 -22.93
C PRO A 643 -10.63 -21.73 -22.18
N VAL A 644 -11.63 -20.86 -22.27
CA VAL A 644 -11.60 -19.56 -21.58
C VAL A 644 -11.71 -19.74 -20.07
N SER A 645 -12.57 -20.65 -19.61
CA SER A 645 -12.77 -20.93 -18.19
C SER A 645 -11.55 -21.65 -17.60
N ALA A 646 -10.94 -22.59 -18.32
CA ALA A 646 -9.70 -23.25 -17.92
C ALA A 646 -8.54 -22.25 -17.82
N ALA A 647 -8.41 -21.34 -18.80
CA ALA A 647 -7.42 -20.27 -18.75
C ALA A 647 -7.63 -19.34 -17.53
N ALA A 648 -8.89 -18.99 -17.22
CA ALA A 648 -9.22 -18.18 -16.08
C ALA A 648 -8.91 -18.89 -14.74
N ALA A 649 -9.29 -20.15 -14.61
CA ALA A 649 -8.98 -20.95 -13.43
C ALA A 649 -7.46 -21.12 -13.23
N THR A 650 -6.71 -21.37 -14.32
CA THR A 650 -5.24 -21.44 -14.29
C THR A 650 -4.63 -20.09 -13.88
N ALA A 651 -5.17 -18.97 -14.38
CA ALA A 651 -4.71 -17.64 -14.00
C ALA A 651 -4.96 -17.34 -12.52
N VAL A 652 -6.12 -17.73 -11.97
CA VAL A 652 -6.45 -17.64 -10.54
C VAL A 652 -5.42 -18.41 -9.70
N VAL A 653 -5.16 -19.68 -10.04
CA VAL A 653 -4.20 -20.52 -9.30
C VAL A 653 -2.80 -19.95 -9.40
N THR A 654 -2.37 -19.53 -10.59
CA THR A 654 -1.03 -18.95 -10.78
C THR A 654 -0.85 -17.63 -10.07
N GLY A 655 -1.88 -16.76 -10.03
CA GLY A 655 -1.90 -15.53 -9.26
C GLY A 655 -1.78 -15.76 -7.76
N LEU A 656 -2.58 -16.69 -7.23
CA LEU A 656 -2.51 -17.11 -5.83
C LEU A 656 -1.11 -17.63 -5.45
N VAL A 657 -0.58 -18.58 -6.25
CA VAL A 657 0.72 -19.19 -5.97
C VAL A 657 1.85 -18.17 -6.08
N ALA A 658 1.80 -17.26 -7.05
CA ALA A 658 2.81 -16.21 -7.22
C ALA A 658 2.85 -15.27 -6.00
N ALA A 659 1.68 -14.81 -5.50
CA ALA A 659 1.60 -13.97 -4.31
C ALA A 659 2.10 -14.71 -3.05
N LEU A 660 1.73 -15.98 -2.87
CA LEU A 660 2.20 -16.79 -1.73
C LEU A 660 3.73 -17.03 -1.78
N ARG A 661 4.32 -17.17 -2.96
CA ARG A 661 5.77 -17.29 -3.12
C ARG A 661 6.49 -15.98 -2.81
N ALA A 662 5.94 -14.85 -3.27
CA ALA A 662 6.48 -13.53 -2.94
C ALA A 662 6.53 -13.28 -1.43
N ASP A 663 5.48 -13.70 -0.70
CA ASP A 663 5.41 -13.55 0.76
C ASP A 663 6.44 -14.39 1.55
N ARG A 664 6.88 -15.53 1.01
CA ARG A 664 7.80 -16.47 1.69
C ARG A 664 9.26 -16.05 1.68
N GLY A 665 9.63 -14.94 1.04
CA GLY A 665 11.02 -14.49 1.01
C GLY A 665 11.55 -14.17 2.40
N ALA A 666 12.75 -14.67 2.72
CA ALA A 666 13.44 -14.32 3.94
C ALA A 666 13.80 -12.83 3.93
N VAL A 667 13.61 -12.17 5.06
CA VAL A 667 14.06 -10.79 5.26
C VAL A 667 15.58 -10.76 5.18
N PRO A 668 16.19 -9.83 4.42
CA PRO A 668 17.64 -9.67 4.41
C PRO A 668 18.18 -9.37 5.80
N ALA A 669 19.39 -9.78 6.06
CA ALA A 669 20.10 -9.36 7.28
C ALA A 669 20.33 -7.83 7.21
N PRO A 670 20.22 -7.12 8.34
CA PRO A 670 20.54 -5.69 8.39
C PRO A 670 22.03 -5.49 8.14
N VAL A 671 22.35 -4.44 7.37
CA VAL A 671 23.73 -4.00 7.11
C VAL A 671 24.05 -2.86 8.07
N LEU A 672 25.10 -3.01 8.86
CA LEU A 672 25.60 -1.96 9.73
C LEU A 672 26.62 -1.11 8.95
N HIS A 673 26.26 0.13 8.65
CA HIS A 673 27.16 1.09 8.03
C HIS A 673 28.08 1.67 9.10
N THR A 674 29.35 1.30 9.07
CA THR A 674 30.38 1.80 9.98
C THR A 674 31.64 2.12 9.18
N ASP A 675 32.09 3.38 9.26
CA ASP A 675 33.32 3.83 8.60
C ASP A 675 34.54 3.39 9.41
N TRP A 676 34.90 2.12 9.27
CA TRP A 676 35.99 1.51 10.02
C TRP A 676 37.32 2.24 9.88
N HIS A 677 37.58 2.81 8.71
CA HIS A 677 38.78 3.56 8.41
C HIS A 677 38.89 4.89 9.15
N ALA A 678 37.77 5.47 9.58
CA ALA A 678 37.71 6.72 10.34
C ALA A 678 37.77 6.48 11.88
N LEU A 679 37.70 5.23 12.34
CA LEU A 679 37.79 4.88 13.76
C LEU A 679 39.23 4.68 14.21
N THR A 680 39.55 5.04 15.47
CA THR A 680 40.73 4.55 16.15
C THR A 680 40.66 3.04 16.34
N ALA A 681 41.80 2.36 16.45
CA ALA A 681 41.82 0.90 16.70
C ALA A 681 41.03 0.51 17.94
N GLU A 682 41.09 1.31 19.00
CA GLU A 682 40.33 1.08 20.23
C GLU A 682 38.82 1.24 20.05
N ALA A 683 38.38 2.27 19.30
CA ALA A 683 36.97 2.47 18.97
C ALA A 683 36.43 1.36 18.07
N ALA A 684 37.24 0.87 17.12
CA ALA A 684 36.88 -0.25 16.26
C ALA A 684 36.72 -1.55 17.09
N LEU A 685 37.64 -1.85 18.02
CA LEU A 685 37.54 -2.99 18.89
C LEU A 685 36.33 -2.95 19.83
N ARG A 686 36.03 -1.78 20.40
CA ARG A 686 34.82 -1.60 21.22
C ARG A 686 33.54 -1.88 20.41
N ARG A 687 33.45 -1.42 19.17
CA ARG A 687 32.29 -1.68 18.29
C ARG A 687 32.19 -3.16 17.89
N LEU A 688 33.31 -3.80 17.58
CA LEU A 688 33.32 -5.24 17.31
C LEU A 688 32.87 -6.05 18.52
N GLY A 689 33.37 -5.71 19.73
CA GLY A 689 32.94 -6.36 20.97
C GLY A 689 31.44 -6.18 21.24
N ALA A 690 30.89 -4.99 21.02
CA ALA A 690 29.45 -4.73 21.17
C ALA A 690 28.61 -5.48 20.12
N ALA A 691 29.07 -5.58 18.87
CA ALA A 691 28.37 -6.28 17.80
C ALA A 691 28.36 -7.81 17.99
N THR A 692 29.40 -8.36 18.59
CA THR A 692 29.53 -9.80 18.84
C THR A 692 28.88 -10.27 20.16
N GLY A 693 28.34 -9.35 20.97
CA GLY A 693 27.80 -9.65 22.29
C GLY A 693 28.86 -10.15 23.29
N ALA A 694 30.14 -10.04 22.91
CA ALA A 694 31.23 -10.38 23.78
C ALA A 694 31.35 -9.31 24.88
N ASP A 695 30.94 -9.67 26.07
CA ASP A 695 31.13 -8.88 27.29
C ASP A 695 32.65 -8.73 27.52
N THR A 696 33.26 -7.68 27.00
CA THR A 696 34.68 -7.37 27.16
C THR A 696 34.90 -6.84 28.60
N ARG A 697 34.62 -7.66 29.60
CA ARG A 697 35.21 -7.41 30.93
C ARG A 697 36.69 -7.72 30.84
N PRO A 698 37.55 -6.79 31.29
CA PRO A 698 38.98 -7.06 31.31
C PRO A 698 39.26 -8.32 32.18
N ALA A 699 40.11 -9.20 31.69
CA ALA A 699 40.40 -10.50 32.24
C ALA A 699 41.13 -10.48 33.65
N GLY A 700 40.80 -9.49 34.46
CA GLY A 700 41.44 -9.28 35.79
C GLY A 700 40.53 -9.41 37.00
N GLN A 701 39.21 -9.59 36.83
CA GLN A 701 38.29 -9.72 37.97
C GLN A 701 37.37 -10.93 37.79
N ARG A 702 37.91 -12.12 37.99
CA ARG A 702 37.07 -13.28 38.33
C ARG A 702 36.67 -13.13 39.81
N PRO A 703 35.39 -13.01 40.15
CA PRO A 703 34.97 -13.21 41.54
C PRO A 703 35.28 -14.66 41.91
N THR A 704 36.10 -14.86 42.92
CA THR A 704 36.29 -16.14 43.57
C THR A 704 34.93 -16.66 44.02
N ALA A 705 34.44 -17.69 43.38
CA ALA A 705 33.23 -18.38 43.77
C ALA A 705 33.46 -19.03 45.13
N GLN A 706 32.76 -18.57 46.15
CA GLN A 706 32.59 -19.34 47.40
C GLN A 706 31.68 -20.56 47.10
N PRO A 707 32.07 -21.75 47.55
CA PRO A 707 31.21 -22.92 47.38
C PRO A 707 30.22 -22.99 48.53
N THR A 708 28.95 -22.73 48.25
CA THR A 708 27.87 -23.17 49.14
C THR A 708 26.98 -24.11 48.33
N ALA A 709 27.14 -25.37 48.72
CA ALA A 709 26.38 -26.51 48.27
C ALA A 709 24.97 -26.54 48.89
N GLN A 710 24.01 -26.99 48.14
CA GLN A 710 23.13 -28.10 48.51
C GLN A 710 22.35 -28.57 47.29
N PRO A 711 22.27 -29.89 47.03
CA PRO A 711 21.57 -30.40 45.86
C PRO A 711 20.10 -30.63 46.18
N ALA A 712 19.22 -30.11 45.28
CA ALA A 712 17.79 -30.43 45.29
C ALA A 712 17.53 -31.81 44.63
N PRO A 713 16.46 -32.52 45.00
CA PRO A 713 16.26 -33.93 44.64
C PRO A 713 15.86 -34.08 43.17
N ARG A 714 16.44 -35.11 42.53
CA ARG A 714 16.11 -35.56 41.18
C ARG A 714 14.71 -36.16 41.12
N VAL A 715 13.85 -35.60 40.33
CA VAL A 715 12.63 -36.26 39.84
C VAL A 715 13.01 -37.12 38.65
N ALA A 716 12.72 -38.42 38.74
CA ALA A 716 12.97 -39.41 37.70
C ALA A 716 12.04 -39.17 36.51
N ALA A 717 12.60 -38.89 35.33
CA ALA A 717 11.86 -38.90 34.06
C ALA A 717 12.01 -40.28 33.41
N ALA A 718 10.89 -40.87 33.05
CA ALA A 718 10.75 -42.17 32.41
C ALA A 718 11.37 -42.17 31.00
N ALA A 719 12.07 -43.27 30.67
CA ALA A 719 12.69 -43.51 29.37
C ALA A 719 11.65 -43.87 28.29
N PRO A 720 11.84 -43.39 27.02
CA PRO A 720 11.04 -43.88 25.91
C PRO A 720 11.58 -45.18 25.32
N PRO A 721 10.74 -46.00 24.64
CA PRO A 721 11.08 -47.32 24.17
C PRO A 721 12.02 -47.33 22.96
N ARG A 722 12.91 -48.30 22.93
CA ARG A 722 13.91 -48.55 21.89
C ARG A 722 13.24 -48.99 20.59
N GLY A 723 13.42 -48.17 19.50
CA GLY A 723 13.08 -48.55 18.14
C GLY A 723 14.18 -49.32 17.46
N ARG A 724 13.79 -50.36 16.70
CA ARG A 724 14.62 -51.32 15.95
C ARG A 724 15.53 -50.64 14.92
N ALA A 725 16.74 -51.16 14.78
CA ALA A 725 17.71 -50.83 13.74
C ALA A 725 17.30 -51.39 12.35
N PRO A 726 17.62 -50.71 11.26
CA PRO A 726 17.45 -51.26 9.90
C PRO A 726 18.65 -52.13 9.47
N PRO A 727 18.45 -53.07 8.55
CA PRO A 727 19.48 -54.00 8.09
C PRO A 727 20.48 -53.38 7.10
N PRO A 728 21.69 -53.96 6.91
CA PRO A 728 22.76 -53.38 6.10
C PRO A 728 22.52 -53.51 4.60
N ALA A 729 22.91 -52.45 3.86
CA ALA A 729 22.87 -52.41 2.42
C ALA A 729 23.96 -53.26 1.77
N GLN A 730 23.58 -54.13 0.83
CA GLN A 730 24.45 -54.91 -0.03
C GLN A 730 25.15 -54.03 -1.07
N ARG A 731 26.47 -54.24 -1.19
CA ARG A 731 27.31 -53.63 -2.24
C ARG A 731 27.14 -54.41 -3.56
N GLY A 732 26.87 -53.74 -4.64
CA GLY A 732 26.99 -54.24 -6.01
C GLY A 732 28.08 -53.47 -6.79
N PRO A 733 28.75 -54.09 -7.76
CA PRO A 733 30.01 -53.57 -8.29
C PRO A 733 29.88 -52.79 -9.60
N GLY A 734 30.77 -51.79 -9.74
CA GLY A 734 31.37 -51.43 -11.03
C GLY A 734 30.59 -50.51 -11.99
N ALA A 735 31.02 -49.25 -12.07
CA ALA A 735 30.90 -48.48 -13.32
C ALA A 735 32.10 -47.54 -13.49
N ARG A 736 32.72 -47.66 -14.63
CA ARG A 736 33.94 -47.02 -15.11
C ARG A 736 33.79 -45.50 -15.23
N ARG A 737 34.89 -44.83 -14.90
CA ARG A 737 35.14 -43.41 -15.22
C ARG A 737 35.27 -43.23 -16.76
N VAL A 738 34.59 -42.23 -17.30
CA VAL A 738 34.91 -41.67 -18.62
C VAL A 738 35.10 -40.15 -18.41
N ALA A 739 36.24 -39.68 -18.91
CA ALA A 739 36.66 -38.28 -18.86
C ALA A 739 35.94 -37.42 -19.94
N PRO A 740 35.76 -36.11 -19.75
CA PRO A 740 35.18 -35.26 -20.79
C PRO A 740 36.24 -34.82 -21.82
N ARG A 741 35.88 -34.89 -23.10
CA ARG A 741 36.59 -34.27 -24.23
C ARG A 741 36.00 -32.85 -24.46
N ALA A 742 36.93 -31.92 -24.66
CA ALA A 742 36.65 -30.54 -25.07
C ALA A 742 36.50 -30.40 -26.58
N GLY A 743 35.71 -29.41 -26.96
CA GLY A 743 35.73 -28.60 -28.15
C GLY A 743 35.12 -29.15 -29.46
N PRO A 744 34.86 -28.29 -30.46
CA PRO A 744 35.07 -26.83 -30.50
C PRO A 744 33.82 -25.99 -30.29
#